data_3911979bbbc442735a54262c3f1911f0
#
_entry.id   3911979bbbc442735a54262c3f1911f0
#
_cell.length_a   1.000
_cell.length_b   1.000
_cell.length_c   1.000
_cell.angle_alpha   90.00
_cell.angle_beta   90.00
_cell.angle_gamma   90.00
#
_symmetry.space_group_name_H-M   'P 1'
#
loop_
_entity.id
_entity.type
_entity.pdbx_description
1 polymer ?
#
loop_
_entity_poly.entity_id
_entity_poly.type
_entity_poly.pdbx_seq_one_letter_code
_entity_poly.pdbx_strand_id
1 'polypeptide(L)'
;MKQALIVTCLLISHYSLIFAQAFTDSNLPIVIINTDLGVEIPDDPRVLGSMKIIYRGPGERNYVSDQNNPAYLNYNGRIDIEIRGSSSQVTQKKQYGFSTKKADNVSNNNVSLLGMPGENDWIFNGMVFDPALIRDYLCYNLSRQIGEYSSRTVYCELIINNAYKGLYVLQEKIKADDNRVNVINISTTDNYLPGVSGGYITKADKPTGGDPVPWGINSRSNSSVGYIHDLPKPENVTPQQNDYIHNQFLALEAEAYNGNISVANGFSSVIDIPSFVDFILISELASNADAYMYSTFFHKDRNGKLRAGPIWDNDLTYGNDLFFWGFDRSKADIWQLSNGDNEGSRFWWDLFNNAMFQCYLSRRWNELTQPGLPLNLSSVETFIDQTVAAISEAVVRENTLWGTVENHETQIANIKSWLNSRIAWMTANLGSYAGCTDVPVPPLVITKIMYHPVTTIDFPDSDELEFIEILNNGDQAADLTGIYFSGTGLVYQFPVNSSLDSRASLMLAGDAQVFQAGYGYAPFGQFTRNLSNKSQRLVLADGFGNEIDNVHYYDTIPWPDADGNGYYLKLTDPDADNSMAANWTAANDIVVSDNTIPADIALQLFPNPVSDILHIQAGAEIRSVSLSDIQGRLLITVNVNRERYELDMSRFSSGTYIIRIITADKIFARKIVKD
;
A
#
# COMPACT_ATOMS: atom_id res chain seq x y z
N MET A 1 9.90 -84.51 47.74
CA MET A 1 10.41 -84.10 46.45
C MET A 1 9.30 -83.39 45.72
N LYS A 2 9.34 -82.05 45.65
CA LYS A 2 8.38 -81.20 44.89
C LYS A 2 9.11 -80.61 43.74
N GLN A 3 8.77 -81.00 42.53
CA GLN A 3 9.28 -80.36 41.31
C GLN A 3 8.61 -79.00 41.08
N ALA A 4 9.37 -77.99 41.00
CA ALA A 4 8.90 -76.63 40.61
C ALA A 4 8.97 -76.53 39.08
N LEU A 5 7.86 -76.24 38.43
CA LEU A 5 7.76 -76.01 36.99
C LEU A 5 7.94 -74.48 36.78
N ILE A 6 9.01 -74.13 36.12
CA ILE A 6 9.29 -72.72 35.72
C ILE A 6 8.63 -72.54 34.32
N VAL A 7 7.56 -71.73 34.26
CA VAL A 7 6.97 -71.31 33.00
C VAL A 7 7.61 -69.96 32.62
N THR A 8 8.44 -69.97 31.60
CA THR A 8 9.05 -68.75 31.02
C THR A 8 8.09 -68.17 30.00
N CYS A 9 7.37 -67.08 30.36
CA CYS A 9 6.60 -66.31 29.42
C CYS A 9 7.52 -65.43 28.57
N LEU A 10 7.72 -65.75 27.32
CA LEU A 10 8.32 -64.86 26.32
C LEU A 10 7.32 -63.78 25.93
N LEU A 11 7.47 -62.60 26.46
CA LEU A 11 6.81 -61.37 25.97
C LEU A 11 7.53 -60.93 24.66
N ILE A 12 6.98 -61.31 23.51
CA ILE A 12 7.33 -60.74 22.22
C ILE A 12 6.66 -59.39 22.13
N SER A 13 7.42 -58.31 22.44
CA SER A 13 6.99 -56.95 22.15
C SER A 13 7.10 -56.73 20.63
N HIS A 14 5.95 -56.70 19.98
CA HIS A 14 5.83 -56.24 18.61
C HIS A 14 6.10 -54.72 18.58
N TYR A 15 7.34 -54.30 18.34
CA TYR A 15 7.60 -52.98 17.86
C TYR A 15 7.12 -52.91 16.42
N SER A 16 5.93 -52.38 16.19
CA SER A 16 5.50 -51.92 14.89
C SER A 16 6.41 -50.76 14.52
N LEU A 17 7.46 -51.03 13.74
CA LEU A 17 8.19 -49.97 13.03
C LEU A 17 7.16 -49.36 12.07
N ILE A 18 6.54 -48.26 12.49
CA ILE A 18 5.81 -47.37 11.58
C ILE A 18 6.91 -46.73 10.73
N PHE A 19 7.19 -47.30 9.56
CA PHE A 19 7.91 -46.59 8.52
C PHE A 19 7.06 -45.38 8.18
N ALA A 20 7.47 -44.21 8.61
CA ALA A 20 6.90 -42.97 8.09
C ALA A 20 7.00 -43.06 6.56
N GLN A 21 5.83 -43.14 5.90
CA GLN A 21 5.78 -43.21 4.44
C GLN A 21 6.54 -41.96 3.91
N ALA A 22 7.57 -42.18 3.09
CA ALA A 22 8.33 -41.11 2.53
C ALA A 22 7.38 -40.19 1.73
N PHE A 23 7.46 -38.88 1.96
CA PHE A 23 6.69 -37.90 1.19
C PHE A 23 7.11 -37.94 -0.28
N THR A 24 6.18 -38.25 -1.19
CA THR A 24 6.48 -38.49 -2.61
C THR A 24 5.75 -37.54 -3.55
N ASP A 25 4.60 -37.03 -3.15
CA ASP A 25 3.74 -36.24 -4.01
C ASP A 25 2.72 -35.42 -3.22
N SER A 26 2.19 -34.38 -3.85
CA SER A 26 1.13 -33.52 -3.31
C SER A 26 0.28 -32.90 -4.42
N ASN A 27 -0.95 -32.52 -4.08
CA ASN A 27 -1.77 -31.62 -4.88
C ASN A 27 -1.31 -30.15 -4.80
N LEU A 28 -0.46 -29.82 -3.81
CA LEU A 28 0.17 -28.50 -3.65
C LEU A 28 1.55 -28.44 -4.31
N PRO A 29 2.08 -27.26 -4.66
CA PRO A 29 3.48 -27.09 -5.05
C PRO A 29 4.41 -27.71 -4.01
N ILE A 30 5.52 -28.33 -4.47
CA ILE A 30 6.54 -28.91 -3.62
C ILE A 30 7.80 -28.08 -3.70
N VAL A 31 8.26 -27.59 -2.56
CA VAL A 31 9.51 -26.82 -2.44
C VAL A 31 10.60 -27.71 -1.84
N ILE A 32 11.74 -27.80 -2.51
CA ILE A 32 12.91 -28.55 -2.06
C ILE A 32 14.07 -27.59 -1.87
N ILE A 33 14.56 -27.47 -0.64
CA ILE A 33 15.71 -26.66 -0.28
C ILE A 33 16.84 -27.57 0.19
N ASN A 34 18.04 -27.35 -0.35
CA ASN A 34 19.25 -27.97 0.13
C ASN A 34 20.26 -26.87 0.47
N THR A 35 20.59 -26.73 1.74
CA THR A 35 21.65 -25.83 2.19
C THR A 35 23.00 -26.34 1.73
N ASP A 36 23.94 -25.44 1.47
CA ASP A 36 25.28 -25.84 1.10
C ASP A 36 25.94 -26.63 2.25
N LEU A 37 26.54 -27.75 1.91
CA LEU A 37 27.13 -28.72 2.86
C LEU A 37 26.10 -29.34 3.86
N GLY A 38 24.79 -29.14 3.65
CA GLY A 38 23.77 -29.69 4.52
C GLY A 38 23.70 -29.04 5.92
N VAL A 39 24.21 -27.80 6.05
CA VAL A 39 24.20 -27.09 7.34
C VAL A 39 22.78 -26.79 7.81
N GLU A 40 22.57 -26.75 9.12
CA GLU A 40 21.30 -26.29 9.69
C GLU A 40 21.07 -24.79 9.38
N ILE A 41 19.82 -24.41 9.20
CA ILE A 41 19.46 -23.01 8.96
C ILE A 41 19.45 -22.28 10.31
N PRO A 42 20.28 -21.24 10.48
CA PRO A 42 20.32 -20.43 11.71
C PRO A 42 19.28 -19.30 11.67
N ASP A 43 19.16 -18.56 12.79
CA ASP A 43 18.44 -17.29 12.84
C ASP A 43 19.23 -16.19 12.08
N ASP A 44 20.54 -16.07 12.40
CA ASP A 44 21.47 -15.13 11.76
C ASP A 44 22.91 -15.70 11.89
N PRO A 45 23.77 -15.56 10.88
CA PRO A 45 23.54 -15.02 9.52
C PRO A 45 22.85 -16.03 8.59
N ARG A 46 22.29 -15.55 7.49
CA ARG A 46 21.73 -16.40 6.41
C ARG A 46 22.79 -17.38 5.86
N VAL A 47 22.32 -18.58 5.54
CA VAL A 47 23.13 -19.60 4.88
C VAL A 47 22.73 -19.76 3.43
N LEU A 48 23.72 -20.04 2.56
CA LEU A 48 23.48 -20.31 1.14
C LEU A 48 22.88 -21.70 0.94
N GLY A 49 22.10 -21.83 -0.12
CA GLY A 49 21.52 -23.09 -0.55
C GLY A 49 20.98 -23.04 -1.97
N SER A 50 20.43 -24.14 -2.40
CA SER A 50 19.67 -24.27 -3.64
C SER A 50 18.20 -24.51 -3.31
N MET A 51 17.30 -23.98 -4.15
CA MET A 51 15.87 -24.21 -4.04
C MET A 51 15.31 -24.65 -5.39
N LYS A 52 14.41 -25.61 -5.35
CA LYS A 52 13.56 -26.01 -6.47
C LYS A 52 12.10 -25.93 -6.06
N ILE A 53 11.27 -25.43 -6.95
CA ILE A 53 9.81 -25.42 -6.78
C ILE A 53 9.21 -26.26 -7.92
N ILE A 54 8.59 -27.39 -7.55
CA ILE A 54 7.91 -28.28 -8.47
C ILE A 54 6.45 -27.86 -8.55
N TYR A 55 5.98 -27.54 -9.76
CA TYR A 55 4.60 -27.17 -9.99
C TYR A 55 4.19 -27.48 -11.42
N ARG A 56 3.26 -28.40 -11.59
CA ARG A 56 2.74 -28.87 -12.90
C ARG A 56 1.61 -28.02 -13.45
N GLY A 57 1.05 -27.13 -12.64
CA GLY A 57 -0.09 -26.30 -13.02
C GLY A 57 -1.29 -26.46 -12.08
N PRO A 58 -2.32 -25.62 -12.24
CA PRO A 58 -3.53 -25.66 -11.42
C PRO A 58 -4.24 -27.01 -11.52
N GLY A 59 -4.52 -27.63 -10.37
CA GLY A 59 -5.25 -28.89 -10.30
C GLY A 59 -4.43 -30.15 -10.61
N GLU A 60 -3.17 -29.99 -11.03
CA GLU A 60 -2.27 -31.11 -11.32
C GLU A 60 -1.54 -31.58 -10.07
N ARG A 61 -1.26 -32.88 -9.99
CA ARG A 61 -0.47 -33.45 -8.90
C ARG A 61 1.02 -33.31 -9.13
N ASN A 62 1.74 -32.85 -8.12
CA ASN A 62 3.18 -32.63 -8.14
C ASN A 62 3.91 -33.82 -7.50
N TYR A 63 5.03 -34.24 -8.04
CA TYR A 63 5.80 -35.40 -7.59
C TYR A 63 7.25 -35.00 -7.26
N VAL A 64 7.78 -35.47 -6.13
CA VAL A 64 9.18 -35.22 -5.73
C VAL A 64 10.17 -35.73 -6.81
N SER A 65 9.78 -36.81 -7.53
CA SER A 65 10.58 -37.35 -8.65
C SER A 65 10.79 -36.36 -9.80
N ASP A 66 9.97 -35.30 -9.92
CA ASP A 66 10.07 -34.29 -10.96
C ASP A 66 11.16 -33.25 -10.70
N GLN A 67 11.81 -33.31 -9.55
CA GLN A 67 12.82 -32.34 -9.14
C GLN A 67 13.98 -32.11 -10.12
N ASN A 68 14.15 -33.01 -11.10
CA ASN A 68 15.16 -32.89 -12.15
C ASN A 68 14.56 -32.71 -13.56
N ASN A 69 13.25 -32.55 -13.68
CA ASN A 69 12.58 -32.28 -14.95
C ASN A 69 12.29 -30.78 -15.11
N PRO A 70 13.02 -30.07 -15.97
CA PRO A 70 12.84 -28.61 -16.15
C PRO A 70 11.42 -28.19 -16.54
N ALA A 71 10.64 -29.08 -17.18
CA ALA A 71 9.26 -28.78 -17.60
C ALA A 71 8.30 -28.59 -16.42
N TYR A 72 8.63 -29.08 -15.24
CA TYR A 72 7.78 -28.98 -14.04
C TYR A 72 8.41 -28.13 -12.94
N LEU A 73 9.55 -27.46 -13.21
CA LEU A 73 10.18 -26.56 -12.25
C LEU A 73 9.72 -25.11 -12.47
N ASN A 74 8.91 -24.59 -11.56
CA ASN A 74 8.59 -23.18 -11.49
C ASN A 74 9.81 -22.34 -11.10
N TYR A 75 10.69 -22.90 -10.25
CA TYR A 75 11.97 -22.30 -9.87
C TYR A 75 13.06 -23.37 -9.73
N ASN A 76 14.28 -23.03 -10.10
CA ASN A 76 15.48 -23.83 -9.86
C ASN A 76 16.69 -22.88 -9.80
N GLY A 77 17.13 -22.53 -8.60
CA GLY A 77 18.18 -21.52 -8.43
C GLY A 77 18.79 -21.47 -7.04
N ARG A 78 19.62 -20.46 -6.85
CA ARG A 78 20.31 -20.19 -5.59
C ARG A 78 19.44 -19.35 -4.66
N ILE A 79 19.58 -19.57 -3.37
CA ILE A 79 18.97 -18.77 -2.29
C ILE A 79 19.97 -18.55 -1.15
N ASP A 80 19.73 -17.52 -0.34
CA ASP A 80 20.14 -17.51 1.05
C ASP A 80 18.90 -17.60 1.95
N ILE A 81 19.03 -18.21 3.13
CA ILE A 81 17.89 -18.54 4.00
C ILE A 81 18.28 -18.45 5.48
N GLU A 82 17.31 -18.00 6.29
CA GLU A 82 17.41 -17.89 7.76
C GLU A 82 16.11 -18.33 8.43
N ILE A 83 16.17 -18.69 9.72
CA ILE A 83 14.98 -18.75 10.56
C ILE A 83 14.50 -17.31 10.80
N ARG A 84 13.18 -17.09 10.77
CA ARG A 84 12.60 -15.79 11.04
C ARG A 84 11.50 -15.87 12.11
N GLY A 85 11.08 -14.69 12.56
CA GLY A 85 10.02 -14.51 13.54
C GLY A 85 10.56 -13.99 14.86
N SER A 86 9.69 -13.71 15.78
CA SER A 86 9.98 -13.34 17.17
C SER A 86 9.51 -14.46 18.10
N SER A 87 8.27 -14.40 18.56
CA SER A 87 7.65 -15.42 19.43
C SER A 87 7.61 -16.81 18.77
N SER A 88 7.46 -16.88 17.45
CA SER A 88 7.38 -18.14 16.70
C SER A 88 8.70 -18.93 16.67
N GLN A 89 9.82 -18.32 17.00
CA GLN A 89 11.12 -19.01 17.03
C GLN A 89 11.22 -20.07 18.14
N VAL A 90 10.41 -19.98 19.19
CA VAL A 90 10.42 -20.98 20.28
C VAL A 90 9.73 -22.29 19.88
N THR A 91 8.94 -22.31 18.82
CA THR A 91 8.25 -23.50 18.34
C THR A 91 9.17 -24.49 17.65
N GLN A 92 8.79 -25.79 17.61
CA GLN A 92 9.57 -26.82 16.92
C GLN A 92 9.56 -26.60 15.40
N LYS A 93 8.38 -26.31 14.83
CA LYS A 93 8.25 -25.92 13.43
C LYS A 93 8.75 -24.48 13.26
N LYS A 94 9.69 -24.28 12.35
CA LYS A 94 10.30 -22.96 12.12
C LYS A 94 9.66 -22.28 10.93
N GLN A 95 9.68 -20.93 10.94
CA GLN A 95 9.38 -20.10 9.79
C GLN A 95 10.70 -19.62 9.17
N TYR A 96 10.72 -19.37 7.87
CA TYR A 96 11.95 -19.00 7.17
C TYR A 96 11.78 -17.72 6.35
N GLY A 97 12.81 -16.88 6.38
CA GLY A 97 13.01 -15.79 5.42
C GLY A 97 14.10 -16.21 4.43
N PHE A 98 13.89 -15.94 3.15
CA PHE A 98 14.90 -16.25 2.14
C PHE A 98 14.96 -15.21 1.04
N SER A 99 16.14 -15.10 0.40
CA SER A 99 16.30 -14.31 -0.81
C SER A 99 16.80 -15.19 -1.96
N THR A 100 16.20 -15.01 -3.12
CA THR A 100 16.68 -15.61 -4.35
C THR A 100 17.93 -14.90 -4.84
N LYS A 101 18.96 -15.67 -5.25
CA LYS A 101 20.28 -15.18 -5.65
C LYS A 101 20.60 -15.52 -7.10
N LYS A 102 21.46 -14.70 -7.71
CA LYS A 102 22.11 -15.03 -8.97
C LYS A 102 23.17 -16.12 -8.77
N ALA A 103 23.73 -16.63 -9.86
CA ALA A 103 24.77 -17.68 -9.83
C ALA A 103 26.05 -17.27 -9.09
N ASP A 104 26.27 -15.98 -8.85
CA ASP A 104 27.39 -15.46 -8.07
C ASP A 104 27.22 -15.65 -6.55
N ASN A 105 26.06 -16.11 -6.07
CA ASN A 105 25.68 -16.26 -4.66
C ASN A 105 25.68 -14.96 -3.84
N VAL A 106 25.80 -13.81 -4.46
CA VAL A 106 25.87 -12.49 -3.80
C VAL A 106 24.73 -11.61 -4.26
N SER A 107 24.59 -11.42 -5.56
CA SER A 107 23.58 -10.55 -6.15
C SER A 107 22.19 -11.15 -6.00
N ASN A 108 21.22 -10.32 -5.61
CA ASN A 108 19.83 -10.70 -5.56
C ASN A 108 19.27 -10.95 -6.98
N ASN A 109 18.28 -11.82 -7.08
CA ASN A 109 17.67 -12.22 -8.33
C ASN A 109 16.15 -12.11 -8.23
N ASN A 110 15.58 -11.03 -8.76
CA ASN A 110 14.12 -10.87 -8.78
C ASN A 110 13.50 -11.93 -9.70
N VAL A 111 12.64 -12.77 -9.16
CA VAL A 111 12.00 -13.88 -9.86
C VAL A 111 10.51 -13.97 -9.49
N SER A 112 9.69 -14.36 -10.45
CA SER A 112 8.29 -14.72 -10.18
C SER A 112 8.25 -16.13 -9.60
N LEU A 113 7.62 -16.29 -8.44
CA LEU A 113 7.40 -17.59 -7.81
C LEU A 113 5.90 -17.90 -7.77
N LEU A 114 5.50 -19.03 -8.34
CA LEU A 114 4.12 -19.53 -8.36
C LEU A 114 3.08 -18.47 -8.82
N GLY A 115 3.44 -17.68 -9.82
CA GLY A 115 2.59 -16.63 -10.40
C GLY A 115 2.57 -15.31 -9.63
N MET A 116 3.25 -15.20 -8.49
CA MET A 116 3.42 -13.93 -7.79
C MET A 116 4.44 -13.05 -8.52
N PRO A 117 4.27 -11.72 -8.54
CA PRO A 117 5.19 -10.78 -9.20
C PRO A 117 6.63 -10.94 -8.74
N GLY A 118 7.57 -10.69 -9.67
CA GLY A 118 8.99 -10.86 -9.44
C GLY A 118 9.53 -10.05 -8.25
N GLU A 119 10.26 -10.74 -7.36
CA GLU A 119 10.93 -10.19 -6.19
C GLU A 119 12.04 -11.14 -5.76
N ASN A 120 12.93 -10.69 -4.90
CA ASN A 120 13.96 -11.54 -4.36
C ASN A 120 13.71 -11.99 -2.91
N ASP A 121 13.01 -11.23 -2.07
CA ASP A 121 12.77 -11.56 -0.66
C ASP A 121 11.40 -12.18 -0.44
N TRP A 122 11.39 -13.36 0.17
CA TRP A 122 10.21 -14.19 0.36
C TRP A 122 10.18 -14.80 1.76
N ILE A 123 9.01 -15.32 2.15
CA ILE A 123 8.78 -15.94 3.45
C ILE A 123 8.13 -17.31 3.25
N PHE A 124 8.60 -18.32 3.99
CA PHE A 124 7.84 -19.51 4.29
C PHE A 124 7.21 -19.37 5.68
N ASN A 125 5.94 -19.02 5.71
CA ASN A 125 5.16 -18.93 6.94
C ASN A 125 4.71 -20.33 7.35
N GLY A 126 5.08 -20.74 8.57
CA GLY A 126 4.78 -22.05 9.11
C GLY A 126 3.41 -22.17 9.79
N MET A 127 2.69 -21.07 9.93
CA MET A 127 1.36 -20.99 10.59
C MET A 127 1.35 -21.62 11.99
N VAL A 128 2.43 -21.39 12.75
CA VAL A 128 2.73 -22.15 13.98
C VAL A 128 1.77 -21.87 15.13
N PHE A 129 1.06 -20.76 15.12
CA PHE A 129 0.05 -20.38 16.10
C PHE A 129 -1.38 -20.54 15.59
N ASP A 130 -1.56 -21.01 14.37
CA ASP A 130 -2.87 -21.21 13.76
C ASP A 130 -3.24 -22.71 13.61
N PRO A 131 -4.02 -23.29 14.53
CA PRO A 131 -4.46 -24.68 14.41
C PRO A 131 -5.44 -24.93 13.25
N ALA A 132 -5.98 -23.87 12.64
CA ALA A 132 -6.82 -23.96 11.45
C ALA A 132 -6.01 -23.87 10.15
N LEU A 133 -4.75 -23.39 10.18
CA LEU A 133 -3.85 -23.23 9.05
C LEU A 133 -4.35 -22.30 7.94
N ILE A 134 -5.35 -21.44 8.22
CA ILE A 134 -5.98 -20.57 7.20
C ILE A 134 -6.07 -19.09 7.58
N ARG A 135 -5.79 -18.70 8.84
CA ARG A 135 -6.11 -17.34 9.33
C ARG A 135 -5.37 -16.24 8.58
N ASP A 136 -4.06 -16.30 8.51
CA ASP A 136 -3.25 -15.36 7.71
C ASP A 136 -3.67 -15.37 6.23
N TYR A 137 -3.82 -16.58 5.67
CA TYR A 137 -4.22 -16.76 4.28
C TYR A 137 -5.58 -16.12 3.99
N LEU A 138 -6.55 -16.32 4.90
CA LEU A 138 -7.89 -15.73 4.79
C LEU A 138 -7.83 -14.20 4.86
N CYS A 139 -7.17 -13.64 5.88
CA CYS A 139 -7.06 -12.19 6.04
C CYS A 139 -6.42 -11.51 4.83
N TYR A 140 -5.26 -12.00 4.38
CA TYR A 140 -4.57 -11.41 3.22
C TYR A 140 -5.42 -11.49 1.94
N ASN A 141 -6.11 -12.61 1.72
CA ASN A 141 -6.96 -12.75 0.54
C ASN A 141 -8.20 -11.85 0.61
N LEU A 142 -8.87 -11.73 1.75
CA LEU A 142 -10.01 -10.82 1.93
C LEU A 142 -9.59 -9.36 1.73
N SER A 143 -8.44 -8.95 2.29
CA SER A 143 -7.90 -7.60 2.09
C SER A 143 -7.67 -7.28 0.61
N ARG A 144 -7.11 -8.23 -0.18
CA ARG A 144 -6.96 -8.03 -1.62
C ARG A 144 -8.29 -7.98 -2.36
N GLN A 145 -9.27 -8.78 -1.94
CA GLN A 145 -10.59 -8.82 -2.58
C GLN A 145 -11.38 -7.51 -2.38
N ILE A 146 -11.13 -6.76 -1.31
CA ILE A 146 -11.75 -5.44 -1.11
C ILE A 146 -11.00 -4.31 -1.82
N GLY A 147 -9.83 -4.58 -2.44
CA GLY A 147 -9.09 -3.63 -3.27
C GLY A 147 -7.78 -3.12 -2.67
N GLU A 148 -7.44 -3.48 -1.42
CA GLU A 148 -6.20 -3.05 -0.78
C GLU A 148 -5.07 -4.07 -1.01
N TYR A 149 -3.84 -3.59 -1.22
CA TYR A 149 -2.70 -4.48 -1.28
C TYR A 149 -2.50 -5.18 0.07
N SER A 150 -2.31 -6.48 0.01
CA SER A 150 -1.73 -7.30 1.09
C SER A 150 -0.92 -8.44 0.50
N SER A 151 -0.02 -9.02 1.31
CA SER A 151 0.91 -10.06 0.86
C SER A 151 0.19 -11.19 0.12
N ARG A 152 0.65 -11.49 -1.11
CA ARG A 152 0.16 -12.68 -1.84
C ARG A 152 0.70 -13.92 -1.18
N THR A 153 -0.09 -14.97 -1.21
CA THR A 153 0.16 -16.20 -0.47
C THR A 153 -0.17 -17.41 -1.32
N VAL A 154 0.68 -18.43 -1.29
CA VAL A 154 0.47 -19.71 -1.96
C VAL A 154 0.86 -20.85 -1.01
N TYR A 155 -0.05 -21.79 -0.75
CA TYR A 155 0.28 -22.98 0.00
C TYR A 155 1.28 -23.86 -0.74
N CYS A 156 2.24 -24.43 -0.01
CA CYS A 156 3.23 -25.38 -0.53
C CYS A 156 3.66 -26.38 0.53
N GLU A 157 4.24 -27.49 0.10
CA GLU A 157 4.85 -28.47 0.97
C GLU A 157 6.37 -28.33 0.92
N LEU A 158 7.02 -28.30 2.07
CA LEU A 158 8.44 -27.97 2.19
C LEU A 158 9.29 -29.19 2.56
N ILE A 159 10.38 -29.37 1.83
CA ILE A 159 11.46 -30.32 2.12
C ILE A 159 12.75 -29.53 2.32
N ILE A 160 13.46 -29.73 3.43
CA ILE A 160 14.77 -29.11 3.71
C ILE A 160 15.78 -30.23 4.00
N ASN A 161 16.89 -30.28 3.25
CA ASN A 161 17.95 -31.25 3.41
C ASN A 161 17.41 -32.70 3.48
N ASN A 162 16.53 -33.04 2.52
CA ASN A 162 15.81 -34.32 2.42
C ASN A 162 14.83 -34.62 3.56
N ALA A 163 14.61 -33.71 4.50
CA ALA A 163 13.62 -33.88 5.55
C ALA A 163 12.34 -33.12 5.20
N TYR A 164 11.20 -33.82 5.15
CA TYR A 164 9.89 -33.20 4.99
C TYR A 164 9.57 -32.32 6.21
N LYS A 165 9.14 -31.09 5.97
CA LYS A 165 8.86 -30.06 7.00
C LYS A 165 7.38 -29.73 7.14
N GLY A 166 6.51 -30.26 6.31
CA GLY A 166 5.07 -30.04 6.39
C GLY A 166 4.54 -28.92 5.47
N LEU A 167 3.36 -28.45 5.80
CA LEU A 167 2.63 -27.43 5.08
C LEU A 167 3.15 -26.04 5.44
N TYR A 168 3.42 -25.22 4.43
CA TYR A 168 3.81 -23.82 4.55
C TYR A 168 2.99 -22.95 3.62
N VAL A 169 2.99 -21.64 3.91
CA VAL A 169 2.56 -20.62 2.97
C VAL A 169 3.80 -19.88 2.46
N LEU A 170 4.05 -19.97 1.14
CA LEU A 170 4.98 -19.06 0.48
C LEU A 170 4.30 -17.68 0.38
N GLN A 171 4.93 -16.67 0.93
CA GLN A 171 4.35 -15.36 1.17
C GLN A 171 5.28 -14.24 0.71
N GLU A 172 4.70 -13.17 0.13
CA GLU A 172 5.43 -11.93 -0.14
C GLU A 172 5.82 -11.22 1.16
N LYS A 173 6.99 -10.58 1.13
CA LYS A 173 7.40 -9.63 2.16
C LYS A 173 6.86 -8.24 1.80
N ILE A 174 6.48 -7.43 2.81
CA ILE A 174 6.14 -6.02 2.60
C ILE A 174 7.38 -5.29 2.09
N LYS A 175 7.27 -4.64 0.94
CA LYS A 175 8.34 -3.86 0.28
C LYS A 175 7.75 -2.78 -0.60
N ALA A 176 8.54 -1.74 -0.84
CA ALA A 176 8.22 -0.74 -1.86
C ALA A 176 8.46 -1.33 -3.26
N ASP A 177 7.40 -1.51 -4.01
CA ASP A 177 7.39 -2.08 -5.35
C ASP A 177 6.04 -1.79 -6.02
N ASP A 178 6.00 -1.63 -7.33
CA ASP A 178 4.75 -1.29 -8.08
C ASP A 178 3.66 -2.36 -7.93
N ASN A 179 4.05 -3.61 -7.68
CA ASN A 179 3.12 -4.71 -7.46
C ASN A 179 2.84 -4.98 -5.97
N ARG A 180 3.46 -4.23 -5.05
CA ARG A 180 3.34 -4.38 -3.58
C ARG A 180 2.89 -3.07 -2.94
N VAL A 181 3.64 -2.54 -1.99
CA VAL A 181 3.40 -1.18 -1.49
C VAL A 181 3.94 -0.22 -2.54
N ASN A 182 3.05 0.31 -3.37
CA ASN A 182 3.42 1.13 -4.51
C ASN A 182 3.77 2.56 -4.06
N VAL A 183 4.96 2.73 -3.50
CA VAL A 183 5.55 4.00 -3.11
C VAL A 183 6.95 4.14 -3.71
N ILE A 184 7.37 5.37 -3.97
CA ILE A 184 8.72 5.66 -4.44
C ILE A 184 9.76 5.26 -3.39
N ASN A 185 10.93 4.83 -3.83
CA ASN A 185 12.06 4.63 -2.91
C ASN A 185 12.69 5.98 -2.57
N ILE A 186 12.54 6.42 -1.32
CA ILE A 186 13.17 7.65 -0.84
C ILE A 186 14.68 7.42 -0.64
N SER A 187 15.48 8.40 -1.07
CA SER A 187 16.94 8.36 -0.89
C SER A 187 17.40 9.25 0.26
N THR A 188 18.61 9.05 0.77
CA THR A 188 19.22 9.88 1.82
C THR A 188 19.44 11.34 1.40
N THR A 189 19.30 11.67 0.12
CA THR A 189 19.40 13.04 -0.42
C THR A 189 18.05 13.76 -0.45
N ASP A 190 16.93 13.04 -0.30
CA ASP A 190 15.57 13.57 -0.35
C ASP A 190 15.19 14.24 1.00
N ASN A 191 15.83 15.38 1.31
CA ASN A 191 15.68 16.08 2.58
C ASN A 191 14.81 17.34 2.50
N TYR A 192 14.36 17.71 1.31
CA TYR A 192 13.54 18.89 1.04
C TYR A 192 12.33 18.53 0.16
N LEU A 193 11.30 19.38 0.19
CA LEU A 193 10.15 19.22 -0.70
C LEU A 193 10.58 19.40 -2.17
N PRO A 194 10.00 18.59 -3.09
CA PRO A 194 9.01 17.54 -2.86
C PRO A 194 9.60 16.22 -2.38
N GLY A 195 10.91 15.99 -2.47
CA GLY A 195 11.59 14.73 -2.21
C GLY A 195 11.23 14.11 -0.84
N VAL A 196 11.33 14.90 0.24
CA VAL A 196 11.05 14.46 1.62
C VAL A 196 9.58 14.10 1.87
N SER A 197 8.66 14.43 0.95
CA SER A 197 7.22 14.29 1.20
C SER A 197 6.68 12.87 1.09
N GLY A 198 7.49 11.88 0.70
CA GLY A 198 7.02 10.50 0.61
C GLY A 198 8.10 9.50 0.18
N GLY A 199 7.70 8.24 0.16
CA GLY A 199 8.58 7.09 0.05
C GLY A 199 8.76 6.41 1.41
N TYR A 200 7.74 6.49 2.26
CA TYR A 200 7.79 5.94 3.61
C TYR A 200 6.92 4.68 3.73
N ILE A 201 7.46 3.68 4.41
CA ILE A 201 6.72 2.59 5.04
C ILE A 201 7.09 2.63 6.52
N THR A 202 6.12 2.83 7.39
CA THR A 202 6.30 2.93 8.84
C THR A 202 5.35 1.94 9.51
N LYS A 203 5.77 1.34 10.61
CA LYS A 203 4.90 0.42 11.35
C LYS A 203 4.81 0.80 12.83
N ALA A 204 3.64 0.69 13.41
CA ALA A 204 3.48 0.59 14.85
C ALA A 204 3.84 -0.85 15.24
N ASP A 205 4.86 -1.02 16.09
CA ASP A 205 5.37 -2.35 16.45
C ASP A 205 6.25 -2.31 17.71
N LYS A 206 6.53 -3.48 18.27
CA LYS A 206 7.51 -3.66 19.33
C LYS A 206 8.94 -3.72 18.75
N PRO A 207 9.95 -3.25 19.48
CA PRO A 207 11.35 -3.25 19.01
C PRO A 207 11.98 -4.65 19.11
N THR A 208 11.42 -5.60 18.37
CA THR A 208 12.00 -6.95 18.25
C THR A 208 13.05 -6.98 17.16
N GLY A 209 14.21 -7.59 17.44
CA GLY A 209 15.34 -7.60 16.52
C GLY A 209 16.28 -6.40 16.63
N GLY A 210 16.04 -5.48 17.60
CA GLY A 210 16.92 -4.35 17.86
C GLY A 210 16.64 -3.11 17.00
N ASP A 211 15.54 -3.11 16.21
CA ASP A 211 15.14 -1.93 15.47
C ASP A 211 14.87 -0.74 16.39
N PRO A 212 15.42 0.46 16.10
CA PRO A 212 15.17 1.63 16.92
C PRO A 212 13.72 2.10 16.79
N VAL A 213 13.14 2.54 17.93
CA VAL A 213 11.85 3.22 17.97
C VAL A 213 12.13 4.73 18.02
N PRO A 214 12.11 5.43 16.87
CA PRO A 214 12.49 6.85 16.82
C PRO A 214 11.47 7.76 17.53
N TRP A 215 10.20 7.35 17.60
CA TRP A 215 9.13 8.13 18.25
C TRP A 215 7.95 7.23 18.62
N GLY A 216 7.07 7.76 19.44
CA GLY A 216 5.85 7.09 19.87
C GLY A 216 4.66 8.05 19.92
N ILE A 217 3.47 7.50 19.77
CA ILE A 217 2.20 8.22 19.94
C ILE A 217 1.42 7.55 21.06
N ASN A 218 0.82 8.34 21.93
CA ASN A 218 0.09 7.78 23.04
C ASN A 218 -1.23 7.13 22.62
N SER A 219 -1.54 6.03 23.27
CA SER A 219 -2.86 5.43 23.26
C SER A 219 -3.84 6.28 24.11
N ARG A 220 -5.11 5.92 24.09
CA ARG A 220 -6.13 6.53 24.94
C ARG A 220 -5.82 6.37 26.44
N SER A 221 -5.22 5.27 26.85
CA SER A 221 -4.77 5.01 28.23
C SER A 221 -3.42 5.65 28.58
N ASN A 222 -2.85 6.48 27.70
CA ASN A 222 -1.51 7.09 27.80
C ASN A 222 -0.34 6.10 27.78
N SER A 223 -0.53 4.90 27.24
CA SER A 223 0.57 4.00 26.91
C SER A 223 1.21 4.44 25.59
N SER A 224 2.54 4.45 25.50
CA SER A 224 3.22 4.82 24.27
C SER A 224 3.23 3.67 23.27
N VAL A 225 2.70 3.89 22.07
CA VAL A 225 2.79 3.00 20.92
C VAL A 225 4.02 3.39 20.11
N GLY A 226 4.97 2.48 19.98
CA GLY A 226 6.23 2.73 19.27
C GLY A 226 6.07 2.64 17.76
N TYR A 227 6.71 3.57 17.03
CA TYR A 227 6.75 3.58 15.57
C TYR A 227 8.16 3.30 15.07
N ILE A 228 8.28 2.47 14.04
CA ILE A 228 9.53 1.97 13.48
C ILE A 228 9.53 2.20 11.97
N HIS A 229 10.65 2.68 11.43
CA HIS A 229 10.82 2.81 9.98
C HIS A 229 11.08 1.44 9.36
N ASP A 230 10.34 1.10 8.31
CA ASP A 230 10.62 -0.05 7.45
C ASP A 230 11.21 0.39 6.09
N LEU A 231 10.76 1.55 5.61
CA LEU A 231 11.34 2.30 4.49
C LEU A 231 11.28 3.82 4.80
N PRO A 232 12.41 4.58 4.71
CA PRO A 232 13.78 4.07 4.55
C PRO A 232 14.16 3.17 5.73
N LYS A 233 15.17 2.32 5.55
CA LYS A 233 15.67 1.50 6.67
C LYS A 233 16.22 2.40 7.78
N PRO A 234 16.16 1.99 9.06
CA PRO A 234 16.57 2.82 10.19
C PRO A 234 17.99 3.41 10.05
N GLU A 235 18.91 2.64 9.45
CA GLU A 235 20.29 3.09 9.20
C GLU A 235 20.43 4.14 8.09
N ASN A 236 19.40 4.32 7.27
CA ASN A 236 19.39 5.23 6.12
C ASN A 236 18.45 6.43 6.31
N VAL A 237 17.59 6.44 7.32
CA VAL A 237 16.67 7.55 7.56
C VAL A 237 17.44 8.79 8.03
N THR A 238 17.21 9.92 7.40
CA THR A 238 17.80 11.21 7.82
C THR A 238 16.93 11.88 8.89
N PRO A 239 17.48 12.80 9.69
CA PRO A 239 16.69 13.58 10.65
C PRO A 239 15.50 14.30 10.00
N GLN A 240 15.70 14.90 8.81
CA GLN A 240 14.66 15.62 8.08
C GLN A 240 13.52 14.69 7.64
N GLN A 241 13.86 13.47 7.20
CA GLN A 241 12.88 12.46 6.82
C GLN A 241 12.10 11.96 8.04
N ASN A 242 12.83 11.66 9.13
CA ASN A 242 12.18 11.26 10.39
C ASN A 242 11.20 12.34 10.90
N ASP A 243 11.64 13.60 10.94
CA ASP A 243 10.81 14.71 11.40
C ASP A 243 9.60 14.93 10.48
N TYR A 244 9.79 14.79 9.16
CA TYR A 244 8.69 14.94 8.21
C TYR A 244 7.59 13.91 8.44
N ILE A 245 7.93 12.62 8.48
CA ILE A 245 6.91 11.56 8.63
C ILE A 245 6.30 11.59 10.04
N HIS A 246 7.08 11.84 11.07
CA HIS A 246 6.58 12.03 12.43
C HIS A 246 5.53 13.16 12.50
N ASN A 247 5.82 14.30 11.87
CA ASN A 247 4.89 15.44 11.83
C ASN A 247 3.58 15.10 11.08
N GLN A 248 3.57 14.17 10.11
CA GLN A 248 2.33 13.69 9.48
C GLN A 248 1.45 12.93 10.50
N PHE A 249 2.05 12.10 11.34
CA PHE A 249 1.33 11.39 12.39
C PHE A 249 0.86 12.34 13.51
N LEU A 250 1.66 13.33 13.89
CA LEU A 250 1.24 14.35 14.86
C LEU A 250 0.08 15.21 14.33
N ALA A 251 0.09 15.53 13.04
CA ALA A 251 -1.02 16.22 12.40
C ALA A 251 -2.29 15.35 12.41
N LEU A 252 -2.17 14.07 12.06
CA LEU A 252 -3.29 13.12 12.17
C LEU A 252 -3.84 13.05 13.59
N GLU A 253 -2.98 12.91 14.60
CA GLU A 253 -3.37 12.85 16.01
C GLU A 253 -4.14 14.11 16.42
N ALA A 254 -3.60 15.29 16.09
CA ALA A 254 -4.20 16.57 16.46
C ALA A 254 -5.57 16.77 15.79
N GLU A 255 -5.66 16.52 14.48
CA GLU A 255 -6.89 16.78 13.72
C GLU A 255 -7.99 15.74 14.00
N ALA A 256 -7.62 14.48 14.25
CA ALA A 256 -8.54 13.45 14.71
C ALA A 256 -9.09 13.77 16.10
N TYR A 257 -8.22 14.16 17.05
CA TYR A 257 -8.61 14.57 18.40
C TYR A 257 -9.57 15.76 18.42
N ASN A 258 -9.32 16.75 17.57
CA ASN A 258 -10.17 17.93 17.42
C ASN A 258 -11.47 17.64 16.62
N GLY A 259 -11.61 16.46 16.03
CA GLY A 259 -12.72 16.13 15.15
C GLY A 259 -12.81 17.02 13.90
N ASN A 260 -11.68 17.56 13.44
CA ASN A 260 -11.61 18.45 12.30
C ASN A 260 -11.76 17.70 10.99
N ILE A 261 -12.92 17.84 10.33
CA ILE A 261 -13.26 17.19 9.06
C ILE A 261 -12.97 18.05 7.82
N SER A 262 -12.36 19.22 7.99
CA SER A 262 -12.07 20.12 6.85
C SER A 262 -11.15 19.46 5.82
N VAL A 263 -11.57 19.45 4.57
CA VAL A 263 -10.76 18.92 3.46
C VAL A 263 -9.50 19.76 3.19
N ALA A 264 -9.46 20.99 3.68
CA ALA A 264 -8.30 21.87 3.52
C ALA A 264 -7.21 21.67 4.58
N ASN A 265 -7.58 21.33 5.84
CA ASN A 265 -6.65 21.28 6.96
C ASN A 265 -7.07 20.34 8.10
N GLY A 266 -8.09 19.51 7.92
CA GLY A 266 -8.47 18.47 8.87
C GLY A 266 -7.80 17.13 8.59
N PHE A 267 -8.20 16.07 9.32
CA PHE A 267 -7.60 14.74 9.14
C PHE A 267 -7.76 14.21 7.71
N SER A 268 -8.84 14.58 6.99
CA SER A 268 -9.02 14.20 5.59
C SER A 268 -8.00 14.83 4.64
N SER A 269 -7.31 15.91 5.03
CA SER A 269 -6.18 16.46 4.28
C SER A 269 -4.88 15.69 4.50
N VAL A 270 -4.78 14.96 5.60
CA VAL A 270 -3.58 14.21 6.02
C VAL A 270 -3.63 12.76 5.56
N ILE A 271 -4.79 12.10 5.73
CA ILE A 271 -4.95 10.66 5.48
C ILE A 271 -5.84 10.36 4.26
N ASP A 272 -5.57 9.23 3.63
CA ASP A 272 -6.47 8.61 2.65
C ASP A 272 -7.58 7.88 3.41
N ILE A 273 -8.77 8.47 3.48
CA ILE A 273 -9.90 7.93 4.25
C ILE A 273 -10.26 6.51 3.84
N PRO A 274 -10.36 6.15 2.54
CA PRO A 274 -10.68 4.79 2.14
C PRO A 274 -9.73 3.74 2.72
N SER A 275 -8.42 3.97 2.69
CA SER A 275 -7.44 3.01 3.21
C SER A 275 -7.56 2.81 4.72
N PHE A 276 -7.85 3.87 5.49
CA PHE A 276 -8.08 3.76 6.94
C PHE A 276 -9.39 3.03 7.25
N VAL A 277 -10.44 3.27 6.47
CA VAL A 277 -11.73 2.57 6.58
C VAL A 277 -11.54 1.09 6.29
N ASP A 278 -10.92 0.73 5.19
CA ASP A 278 -10.70 -0.66 4.79
C ASP A 278 -9.77 -1.40 5.78
N PHE A 279 -8.72 -0.72 6.29
CA PHE A 279 -7.85 -1.29 7.34
C PHE A 279 -8.64 -1.61 8.63
N ILE A 280 -9.48 -0.68 9.10
CA ILE A 280 -10.32 -0.90 10.29
C ILE A 280 -11.30 -2.05 10.03
N LEU A 281 -12.00 -2.05 8.89
CA LEU A 281 -12.99 -3.08 8.58
C LEU A 281 -12.39 -4.48 8.53
N ILE A 282 -11.22 -4.66 7.91
CA ILE A 282 -10.54 -5.98 7.86
C ILE A 282 -10.01 -6.36 9.23
N SER A 283 -9.36 -5.45 9.97
CA SER A 283 -8.82 -5.73 11.30
C SER A 283 -9.91 -6.08 12.30
N GLU A 284 -11.03 -5.37 12.25
CA GLU A 284 -12.19 -5.63 13.12
C GLU A 284 -12.96 -6.88 12.67
N LEU A 285 -13.16 -7.13 11.37
CA LEU A 285 -13.75 -8.37 10.90
C LEU A 285 -12.98 -9.59 11.40
N ALA A 286 -11.66 -9.55 11.28
CA ALA A 286 -10.78 -10.60 11.79
C ALA A 286 -10.67 -10.61 13.31
N SER A 287 -11.03 -9.50 13.99
CA SER A 287 -10.75 -9.25 15.41
C SER A 287 -9.29 -9.54 15.75
N ASN A 288 -8.38 -8.92 14.97
CA ASN A 288 -6.94 -9.13 15.10
C ASN A 288 -6.44 -8.55 16.44
N ALA A 289 -5.98 -9.42 17.34
CA ALA A 289 -5.59 -9.07 18.69
C ALA A 289 -4.35 -8.15 18.76
N ASP A 290 -3.53 -8.11 17.73
CA ASP A 290 -2.33 -7.29 17.65
C ASP A 290 -2.54 -5.99 16.87
N ALA A 291 -3.64 -5.87 16.13
CA ALA A 291 -3.93 -4.68 15.33
C ALA A 291 -3.87 -3.39 16.15
N TYR A 292 -3.52 -2.30 15.46
CA TYR A 292 -3.39 -0.93 15.95
C TYR A 292 -2.16 -0.66 16.82
N MET A 293 -1.67 -1.62 17.59
CA MET A 293 -0.50 -1.49 18.46
C MET A 293 0.75 -2.17 17.88
N TYR A 294 0.58 -3.34 17.27
CA TYR A 294 1.67 -4.14 16.70
C TYR A 294 1.38 -4.48 15.25
N SER A 295 2.43 -4.77 14.49
CA SER A 295 2.34 -5.21 13.09
C SER A 295 1.41 -4.35 12.22
N THR A 296 1.22 -3.07 12.62
CA THR A 296 0.31 -2.12 11.95
C THR A 296 1.10 -1.20 11.05
N PHE A 297 1.02 -1.46 9.76
CA PHE A 297 1.77 -0.73 8.74
C PHE A 297 1.02 0.50 8.23
N PHE A 298 1.81 1.49 7.84
CA PHE A 298 1.37 2.71 7.16
C PHE A 298 2.35 3.00 6.03
N HIS A 299 1.86 3.63 4.99
CA HIS A 299 2.73 4.08 3.91
C HIS A 299 2.30 5.44 3.37
N LYS A 300 3.26 6.17 2.82
CA LYS A 300 3.02 7.49 2.25
C LYS A 300 3.91 7.69 1.04
N ASP A 301 3.30 7.86 -0.13
CA ASP A 301 4.04 8.22 -1.33
C ASP A 301 4.28 9.73 -1.42
N ARG A 302 5.17 10.13 -2.31
CA ARG A 302 5.56 11.53 -2.52
C ARG A 302 4.35 12.37 -2.93
N ASN A 303 4.14 13.50 -2.24
CA ASN A 303 2.98 14.38 -2.39
C ASN A 303 1.61 13.72 -2.11
N GLY A 304 1.57 12.45 -1.68
CA GLY A 304 0.33 11.73 -1.37
C GLY A 304 -0.11 11.90 0.07
N LYS A 305 -1.28 11.35 0.38
CA LYS A 305 -1.81 11.24 1.74
C LYS A 305 -1.20 10.03 2.46
N LEU A 306 -1.20 10.04 3.79
CA LEU A 306 -0.84 8.89 4.60
C LEU A 306 -1.92 7.81 4.44
N ARG A 307 -1.53 6.58 4.18
CA ARG A 307 -2.41 5.41 4.02
C ARG A 307 -2.18 4.40 5.13
N ALA A 308 -3.24 3.78 5.63
CA ALA A 308 -3.14 2.63 6.53
C ALA A 308 -2.98 1.34 5.72
N GLY A 309 -2.26 0.38 6.28
CA GLY A 309 -1.95 -0.89 5.62
C GLY A 309 -0.53 -0.94 5.01
N PRO A 310 -0.18 -2.10 4.42
CA PRO A 310 -0.97 -3.33 4.35
C PRO A 310 -1.12 -4.03 5.71
N ILE A 311 -2.12 -4.91 5.82
CA ILE A 311 -2.27 -5.76 7.02
C ILE A 311 -1.12 -6.76 7.11
N TRP A 312 -0.77 -7.15 8.34
CA TRP A 312 0.33 -8.07 8.61
C TRP A 312 0.09 -8.86 9.90
N ASP A 313 0.56 -10.12 9.97
CA ASP A 313 0.57 -10.97 11.16
C ASP A 313 -0.84 -11.22 11.72
N ASN A 314 -1.63 -12.04 11.02
CA ASN A 314 -3.05 -12.24 11.32
C ASN A 314 -3.34 -13.65 11.87
N ASP A 315 -2.38 -14.29 12.52
CA ASP A 315 -2.56 -15.61 13.13
C ASP A 315 -3.40 -15.57 14.42
N LEU A 316 -3.44 -14.42 15.13
CA LEU A 316 -4.29 -14.18 16.30
C LEU A 316 -5.62 -13.50 15.90
N THR A 317 -6.39 -14.18 15.06
CA THR A 317 -7.65 -13.66 14.49
C THR A 317 -8.78 -14.70 14.60
N TYR A 318 -10.01 -14.27 14.29
CA TYR A 318 -11.21 -15.11 14.25
C TYR A 318 -11.38 -15.98 15.50
N GLY A 319 -11.23 -15.35 16.69
CA GLY A 319 -11.36 -16.01 17.97
C GLY A 319 -10.13 -16.78 18.44
N ASN A 320 -8.99 -16.69 17.77
CA ASN A 320 -7.72 -17.29 18.19
C ASN A 320 -6.92 -16.30 19.02
N ASP A 321 -7.17 -16.22 20.34
CA ASP A 321 -6.36 -15.43 21.27
C ASP A 321 -5.54 -16.35 22.18
N LEU A 322 -4.26 -16.48 21.90
CA LEU A 322 -3.33 -17.34 22.65
C LEU A 322 -2.64 -16.61 23.81
N PHE A 323 -2.72 -15.29 23.84
CA PHE A 323 -1.99 -14.43 24.78
C PHE A 323 -2.96 -13.59 25.61
N PHE A 324 -3.77 -14.27 26.43
CA PHE A 324 -4.74 -13.64 27.31
C PHE A 324 -4.07 -12.90 28.47
N TRP A 325 -4.20 -11.56 28.51
CA TRP A 325 -3.59 -10.70 29.52
C TRP A 325 -4.61 -10.00 30.43
N GLY A 326 -5.81 -10.50 30.53
CA GLY A 326 -6.87 -9.95 31.38
C GLY A 326 -8.12 -9.50 30.61
N PHE A 327 -8.02 -9.33 29.30
CA PHE A 327 -9.13 -9.04 28.40
C PHE A 327 -9.32 -10.21 27.44
N ASP A 328 -10.55 -10.69 27.30
CA ASP A 328 -10.88 -11.75 26.36
C ASP A 328 -11.09 -11.16 24.97
N ARG A 329 -10.05 -11.21 24.13
CA ARG A 329 -10.01 -10.71 22.76
C ARG A 329 -10.56 -11.72 21.74
N SER A 330 -10.90 -12.94 22.19
CA SER A 330 -11.46 -13.98 21.33
C SER A 330 -12.94 -13.79 20.98
N LYS A 331 -13.63 -12.85 21.66
CA LYS A 331 -15.06 -12.60 21.52
C LYS A 331 -15.40 -11.99 20.17
N ALA A 332 -16.56 -12.40 19.63
CA ALA A 332 -17.07 -11.85 18.38
C ALA A 332 -17.79 -10.49 18.55
N ASP A 333 -18.10 -10.08 19.79
CA ASP A 333 -18.93 -8.95 20.14
C ASP A 333 -18.16 -7.80 20.83
N ILE A 334 -16.90 -7.59 20.45
CA ILE A 334 -16.05 -6.49 20.94
C ILE A 334 -15.42 -5.74 19.75
N TRP A 335 -15.03 -4.47 19.96
CA TRP A 335 -14.11 -3.77 19.07
C TRP A 335 -12.68 -3.93 19.55
N GLN A 336 -11.79 -4.44 18.72
CA GLN A 336 -10.37 -4.61 19.09
C GLN A 336 -9.70 -3.26 19.39
N LEU A 337 -10.02 -2.23 18.63
CA LEU A 337 -9.46 -0.88 18.83
C LEU A 337 -9.74 -0.30 20.23
N SER A 338 -10.65 -0.87 21.01
CA SER A 338 -11.10 -0.34 22.29
C SER A 338 -11.20 -1.37 23.41
N ASN A 339 -10.69 -2.57 23.22
CA ASN A 339 -10.91 -3.65 24.19
C ASN A 339 -10.00 -3.56 25.46
N GLY A 340 -9.08 -2.58 25.52
CA GLY A 340 -8.29 -2.28 26.71
C GLY A 340 -6.96 -3.01 26.83
N ASP A 341 -6.66 -3.91 25.91
CA ASP A 341 -5.37 -4.59 25.76
C ASP A 341 -4.85 -4.37 24.34
N ASN A 342 -3.54 -4.23 24.13
CA ASN A 342 -2.95 -3.84 22.85
C ASN A 342 -3.59 -2.59 22.24
N GLU A 343 -3.87 -1.59 23.07
CA GLU A 343 -4.53 -0.36 22.63
C GLU A 343 -3.61 0.43 21.70
N GLY A 344 -4.02 0.66 20.48
CA GLY A 344 -3.29 1.45 19.48
C GLY A 344 -3.23 2.94 19.79
N SER A 345 -2.54 3.68 18.95
CA SER A 345 -2.47 5.14 19.04
C SER A 345 -3.87 5.76 19.09
N ARG A 346 -4.01 6.82 19.87
CA ARG A 346 -5.30 7.43 20.20
C ARG A 346 -6.10 7.86 18.97
N PHE A 347 -5.45 8.28 17.88
CA PHE A 347 -6.13 8.72 16.68
C PHE A 347 -7.05 7.64 16.08
N TRP A 348 -6.78 6.34 16.27
CA TRP A 348 -7.68 5.27 15.83
C TRP A 348 -9.05 5.38 16.51
N TRP A 349 -9.03 5.61 17.83
CA TRP A 349 -10.25 5.81 18.59
C TRP A 349 -10.97 7.09 18.23
N ASP A 350 -10.23 8.20 18.05
CA ASP A 350 -10.79 9.50 17.74
C ASP A 350 -11.44 9.49 16.34
N LEU A 351 -10.81 8.86 15.33
CA LEU A 351 -11.40 8.63 14.02
C LEU A 351 -12.66 7.75 14.10
N PHE A 352 -12.56 6.60 14.76
CA PHE A 352 -13.66 5.65 14.88
C PHE A 352 -14.91 6.29 15.54
N ASN A 353 -14.76 7.25 16.43
CA ASN A 353 -15.86 7.96 17.09
C ASN A 353 -16.24 9.28 16.41
N ASN A 354 -15.58 9.66 15.32
CA ASN A 354 -16.00 10.81 14.53
C ASN A 354 -17.22 10.44 13.68
N ALA A 355 -18.30 11.20 13.79
CA ALA A 355 -19.57 10.89 13.12
C ALA A 355 -19.46 10.77 11.59
N MET A 356 -18.61 11.62 10.96
CA MET A 356 -18.37 11.55 9.51
C MET A 356 -17.59 10.27 9.17
N PHE A 357 -16.53 9.96 9.91
CA PHE A 357 -15.74 8.75 9.68
C PHE A 357 -16.57 7.46 9.91
N GLN A 358 -17.41 7.44 10.95
CA GLN A 358 -18.38 6.35 11.19
C GLN A 358 -19.34 6.16 10.02
N CYS A 359 -19.77 7.24 9.39
CA CYS A 359 -20.62 7.16 8.21
C CYS A 359 -19.90 6.38 7.08
N TYR A 360 -18.63 6.70 6.79
CA TYR A 360 -17.84 5.98 5.77
C TYR A 360 -17.56 4.53 6.13
N LEU A 361 -17.29 4.22 7.40
CA LEU A 361 -17.20 2.84 7.88
C LEU A 361 -18.50 2.07 7.62
N SER A 362 -19.64 2.63 8.04
CA SER A 362 -20.94 2.00 7.85
C SER A 362 -21.29 1.80 6.36
N ARG A 363 -21.06 2.83 5.53
CA ARG A 363 -21.30 2.76 4.09
C ARG A 363 -20.47 1.66 3.44
N ARG A 364 -19.16 1.66 3.70
CA ARG A 364 -18.25 0.68 3.11
C ARG A 364 -18.52 -0.75 3.60
N TRP A 365 -18.85 -0.92 4.87
CA TRP A 365 -19.29 -2.20 5.41
C TRP A 365 -20.53 -2.74 4.71
N ASN A 366 -21.58 -1.89 4.58
CA ASN A 366 -22.81 -2.26 3.90
C ASN A 366 -22.56 -2.62 2.42
N GLU A 367 -21.66 -1.91 1.73
CA GLU A 367 -21.24 -2.24 0.37
C GLU A 367 -20.60 -3.63 0.34
N LEU A 368 -19.55 -3.87 1.12
CA LEU A 368 -18.73 -5.09 1.07
C LEU A 368 -19.47 -6.35 1.54
N THR A 369 -20.54 -6.22 2.29
CA THR A 369 -21.35 -7.34 2.83
C THR A 369 -22.57 -7.69 1.98
N GLN A 370 -22.83 -6.98 0.86
CA GLN A 370 -23.93 -7.34 -0.05
C GLN A 370 -23.75 -8.75 -0.62
N PRO A 371 -24.82 -9.43 -1.01
CA PRO A 371 -24.74 -10.75 -1.60
C PRO A 371 -23.76 -10.83 -2.77
N GLY A 372 -22.82 -11.77 -2.71
CA GLY A 372 -21.79 -11.97 -3.73
C GLY A 372 -20.54 -11.08 -3.56
N LEU A 373 -20.55 -10.12 -2.65
CA LEU A 373 -19.36 -9.28 -2.37
C LEU A 373 -18.43 -9.94 -1.32
N PRO A 374 -17.16 -9.50 -1.24
CA PRO A 374 -16.10 -10.22 -0.55
C PRO A 374 -16.35 -10.49 0.94
N LEU A 375 -16.99 -9.59 1.67
CA LEU A 375 -17.22 -9.72 3.11
C LEU A 375 -18.63 -10.24 3.44
N ASN A 376 -19.40 -10.64 2.43
CA ASN A 376 -20.64 -11.36 2.66
C ASN A 376 -20.34 -12.73 3.28
N LEU A 377 -21.08 -13.13 4.30
CA LEU A 377 -20.84 -14.39 5.02
C LEU A 377 -20.73 -15.60 4.08
N SER A 378 -21.66 -15.74 3.12
CA SER A 378 -21.66 -16.86 2.18
C SER A 378 -20.41 -16.84 1.26
N SER A 379 -19.94 -15.66 0.85
CA SER A 379 -18.72 -15.50 0.05
C SER A 379 -17.49 -15.92 0.86
N VAL A 380 -17.39 -15.48 2.12
CA VAL A 380 -16.29 -15.83 3.03
C VAL A 380 -16.29 -17.33 3.32
N GLU A 381 -17.45 -17.93 3.64
CA GLU A 381 -17.57 -19.38 3.89
C GLU A 381 -17.20 -20.21 2.66
N THR A 382 -17.62 -19.78 1.47
CA THR A 382 -17.24 -20.43 0.20
C THR A 382 -15.73 -20.41 0.01
N PHE A 383 -15.08 -19.27 0.28
CA PHE A 383 -13.63 -19.14 0.18
C PHE A 383 -12.90 -20.01 1.22
N ILE A 384 -13.42 -20.10 2.46
CA ILE A 384 -12.90 -21.02 3.48
C ILE A 384 -13.00 -22.46 3.00
N ASP A 385 -14.15 -22.89 2.47
CA ASP A 385 -14.34 -24.27 2.01
C ASP A 385 -13.41 -24.64 0.86
N GLN A 386 -13.22 -23.74 -0.09
CA GLN A 386 -12.25 -23.92 -1.19
C GLN A 386 -10.81 -24.05 -0.66
N THR A 387 -10.44 -23.21 0.30
CA THR A 387 -9.12 -23.22 0.93
C THR A 387 -8.87 -24.52 1.68
N VAL A 388 -9.84 -24.95 2.51
CA VAL A 388 -9.77 -26.21 3.28
C VAL A 388 -9.69 -27.42 2.36
N ALA A 389 -10.47 -27.45 1.29
CA ALA A 389 -10.41 -28.51 0.30
C ALA A 389 -9.02 -28.61 -0.36
N ALA A 390 -8.42 -27.46 -0.69
CA ALA A 390 -7.08 -27.41 -1.31
C ALA A 390 -5.98 -27.96 -0.40
N ILE A 391 -6.03 -27.73 0.91
CA ILE A 391 -5.01 -28.16 1.87
C ILE A 391 -5.31 -29.48 2.56
N SER A 392 -6.44 -30.13 2.29
CA SER A 392 -6.95 -31.28 3.05
C SER A 392 -5.95 -32.43 3.22
N GLU A 393 -5.23 -32.81 2.16
CA GLU A 393 -4.19 -33.84 2.24
C GLU A 393 -2.99 -33.40 3.09
N ALA A 394 -2.59 -32.15 2.93
CA ALA A 394 -1.45 -31.57 3.65
C ALA A 394 -1.72 -31.43 5.15
N VAL A 395 -2.95 -31.11 5.54
CA VAL A 395 -3.39 -31.06 6.95
C VAL A 395 -3.15 -32.38 7.67
N VAL A 396 -3.45 -33.51 7.02
CA VAL A 396 -3.23 -34.86 7.61
C VAL A 396 -1.72 -35.09 7.84
N ARG A 397 -0.89 -34.74 6.85
CA ARG A 397 0.56 -34.86 6.96
C ARG A 397 1.13 -33.91 8.02
N GLU A 398 0.64 -32.67 8.06
CA GLU A 398 1.00 -31.65 9.04
C GLU A 398 0.75 -32.13 10.48
N ASN A 399 -0.45 -32.63 10.73
CA ASN A 399 -0.82 -33.16 12.04
C ASN A 399 0.01 -34.38 12.43
N THR A 400 0.30 -35.28 11.48
CA THR A 400 1.15 -36.46 11.72
C THR A 400 2.57 -36.04 12.09
N LEU A 401 3.08 -34.98 11.48
CA LEU A 401 4.46 -34.52 11.69
C LEU A 401 4.63 -33.69 12.97
N TRP A 402 3.70 -32.79 13.26
CA TRP A 402 3.88 -31.78 14.31
C TRP A 402 2.88 -31.91 15.45
N GLY A 403 1.73 -32.58 15.26
CA GLY A 403 0.69 -32.71 16.27
C GLY A 403 -0.01 -31.41 16.67
N THR A 404 0.05 -30.39 15.81
CA THR A 404 -0.43 -29.03 16.12
C THR A 404 -1.83 -28.74 15.59
N VAL A 405 -2.45 -29.68 14.84
CA VAL A 405 -3.69 -29.48 14.08
C VAL A 405 -4.77 -30.48 14.51
N GLU A 406 -4.85 -30.77 15.80
CA GLU A 406 -5.89 -31.65 16.29
C GLU A 406 -7.30 -31.09 16.03
N ASN A 407 -8.20 -31.94 15.54
CA ASN A 407 -9.59 -31.57 15.24
C ASN A 407 -9.75 -30.39 14.24
N HIS A 408 -9.00 -30.41 13.14
CA HIS A 408 -9.01 -29.34 12.12
C HIS A 408 -10.44 -28.98 11.67
N GLU A 409 -11.32 -29.97 11.44
CA GLU A 409 -12.74 -29.73 11.08
C GLU A 409 -13.47 -28.90 12.14
N THR A 410 -13.20 -29.14 13.42
CA THR A 410 -13.77 -28.38 14.54
C THR A 410 -13.23 -26.94 14.53
N GLN A 411 -11.93 -26.73 14.25
CA GLN A 411 -11.34 -25.39 14.14
C GLN A 411 -12.00 -24.59 13.02
N ILE A 412 -12.23 -25.20 11.87
CA ILE A 412 -12.92 -24.56 10.73
C ILE A 412 -14.38 -24.25 11.08
N ALA A 413 -15.10 -25.18 11.68
CA ALA A 413 -16.48 -24.95 12.12
C ALA A 413 -16.58 -23.81 13.14
N ASN A 414 -15.61 -23.70 14.06
CA ASN A 414 -15.53 -22.62 15.04
C ASN A 414 -15.29 -21.26 14.35
N ILE A 415 -14.38 -21.19 13.36
CA ILE A 415 -14.15 -19.95 12.59
C ILE A 415 -15.42 -19.52 11.88
N LYS A 416 -16.13 -20.42 11.19
CA LYS A 416 -17.39 -20.09 10.50
C LYS A 416 -18.48 -19.61 11.46
N SER A 417 -18.67 -20.32 12.58
CA SER A 417 -19.63 -19.92 13.61
C SER A 417 -19.30 -18.56 14.21
N TRP A 418 -17.99 -18.32 14.48
CA TRP A 418 -17.51 -17.06 14.99
C TRP A 418 -17.74 -15.92 13.98
N LEU A 419 -17.40 -16.11 12.69
CA LEU A 419 -17.62 -15.16 11.62
C LEU A 419 -19.10 -14.81 11.44
N ASN A 420 -19.99 -15.79 11.52
CA ASN A 420 -21.43 -15.54 11.48
C ASN A 420 -21.87 -14.58 12.60
N SER A 421 -21.40 -14.83 13.83
CA SER A 421 -21.67 -13.96 14.97
C SER A 421 -21.02 -12.58 14.80
N ARG A 422 -19.78 -12.53 14.30
CA ARG A 422 -19.01 -11.29 14.10
C ARG A 422 -19.65 -10.38 13.06
N ILE A 423 -19.97 -10.91 11.89
CA ILE A 423 -20.58 -10.13 10.80
C ILE A 423 -21.95 -9.60 11.25
N ALA A 424 -22.75 -10.42 11.91
CA ALA A 424 -24.04 -9.98 12.44
C ALA A 424 -23.88 -8.86 13.48
N TRP A 425 -22.92 -9.01 14.40
CA TRP A 425 -22.65 -8.02 15.43
C TRP A 425 -22.09 -6.71 14.84
N MET A 426 -21.11 -6.77 13.93
CA MET A 426 -20.57 -5.59 13.26
C MET A 426 -21.66 -4.85 12.47
N THR A 427 -22.51 -5.58 11.74
CA THR A 427 -23.64 -4.98 11.01
C THR A 427 -24.59 -4.23 11.93
N ALA A 428 -24.86 -4.78 13.11
CA ALA A 428 -25.73 -4.13 14.11
C ALA A 428 -25.07 -2.92 14.78
N ASN A 429 -23.74 -2.91 14.95
CA ASN A 429 -23.00 -1.93 15.74
C ASN A 429 -22.28 -0.85 14.91
N LEU A 430 -22.00 -1.09 13.63
CA LEU A 430 -21.60 -0.02 12.71
C LEU A 430 -22.78 0.88 12.35
N GLY A 431 -24.00 0.39 12.47
CA GLY A 431 -25.22 1.17 12.32
C GLY A 431 -25.44 1.71 10.90
N SER A 432 -26.36 2.65 10.80
CA SER A 432 -26.58 3.46 9.61
C SER A 432 -26.38 4.91 9.97
N TYR A 433 -25.25 5.46 9.57
CA TYR A 433 -24.94 6.87 9.77
C TYR A 433 -25.39 7.67 8.56
N ALA A 434 -26.07 8.79 8.79
CA ALA A 434 -26.44 9.75 7.75
C ALA A 434 -25.33 10.80 7.59
N GLY A 435 -25.21 11.37 6.40
CA GLY A 435 -24.33 12.49 6.12
C GLY A 435 -23.18 12.23 5.15
N CYS A 436 -22.95 10.96 4.77
CA CYS A 436 -22.01 10.58 3.70
C CYS A 436 -22.66 9.79 2.56
N THR A 437 -23.98 9.59 2.61
CA THR A 437 -24.78 9.07 1.52
C THR A 437 -25.22 10.24 0.63
N ASP A 438 -25.18 10.02 -0.68
CA ASP A 438 -25.54 11.03 -1.68
C ASP A 438 -24.76 12.36 -1.55
N VAL A 439 -23.47 12.26 -1.20
CA VAL A 439 -22.59 13.43 -1.16
C VAL A 439 -22.47 14.00 -2.58
N PRO A 440 -22.85 15.25 -2.82
CA PRO A 440 -22.69 15.84 -4.14
C PRO A 440 -21.20 16.01 -4.45
N VAL A 441 -20.77 15.44 -5.55
CA VAL A 441 -19.41 15.60 -6.09
C VAL A 441 -19.43 16.55 -7.28
N PRO A 442 -18.35 17.31 -7.53
CA PRO A 442 -18.29 18.17 -8.70
C PRO A 442 -18.27 17.32 -9.99
N PRO A 443 -18.90 17.80 -11.07
CA PRO A 443 -18.99 17.06 -12.33
C PRO A 443 -17.67 17.11 -13.13
N LEU A 444 -16.60 16.59 -12.57
CA LEU A 444 -15.29 16.49 -13.21
C LEU A 444 -15.17 15.16 -13.91
N VAL A 445 -14.65 15.17 -15.14
CA VAL A 445 -14.51 14.00 -16.00
C VAL A 445 -13.09 13.91 -16.55
N ILE A 446 -12.47 12.75 -16.45
CA ILE A 446 -11.20 12.44 -17.13
C ILE A 446 -11.49 12.25 -18.63
N THR A 447 -10.98 13.12 -19.48
CA THR A 447 -11.29 13.17 -20.90
C THR A 447 -10.14 12.80 -21.81
N LYS A 448 -8.88 12.89 -21.34
CA LYS A 448 -7.70 12.46 -22.10
C LYS A 448 -6.69 11.79 -21.21
N ILE A 449 -6.04 10.75 -21.73
CA ILE A 449 -4.97 10.03 -21.03
C ILE A 449 -3.86 9.72 -22.04
N MET A 450 -2.69 10.32 -21.86
CA MET A 450 -1.45 9.96 -22.55
C MET A 450 -0.60 9.12 -21.60
N TYR A 451 -0.74 7.81 -21.69
CA TYR A 451 -0.08 6.87 -20.77
C TYR A 451 1.24 6.31 -21.30
N HIS A 452 1.49 6.39 -22.61
CA HIS A 452 2.72 5.92 -23.24
C HIS A 452 3.08 6.82 -24.44
N PRO A 453 3.66 8.00 -24.19
CA PRO A 453 4.16 8.88 -25.24
C PRO A 453 5.27 8.23 -26.07
N VAL A 454 5.41 8.69 -27.32
CA VAL A 454 6.49 8.22 -28.18
C VAL A 454 7.83 8.80 -27.75
N THR A 455 8.83 7.95 -27.62
CA THR A 455 10.22 8.38 -27.35
C THR A 455 10.82 9.07 -28.59
N THR A 456 11.42 10.25 -28.41
CA THR A 456 12.10 10.99 -29.46
C THR A 456 13.53 11.37 -29.02
N ILE A 457 14.32 11.93 -29.97
CA ILE A 457 15.68 12.40 -29.63
C ILE A 457 15.63 13.56 -28.63
N ASP A 458 14.63 14.44 -28.74
CA ASP A 458 14.45 15.60 -27.87
C ASP A 458 13.84 15.23 -26.52
N PHE A 459 13.07 14.13 -26.47
CA PHE A 459 12.40 13.60 -25.27
C PHE A 459 12.70 12.09 -25.17
N PRO A 460 13.87 11.72 -24.62
CA PRO A 460 14.33 10.33 -24.55
C PRO A 460 13.63 9.52 -23.44
N ASP A 461 13.06 10.17 -22.45
CA ASP A 461 12.19 9.56 -21.44
C ASP A 461 10.74 9.87 -21.79
N SER A 462 10.01 8.84 -22.22
CA SER A 462 8.61 9.00 -22.65
C SER A 462 7.69 9.38 -21.50
N ASP A 463 7.96 8.88 -20.30
CA ASP A 463 7.08 9.08 -19.13
C ASP A 463 6.99 10.56 -18.72
N GLU A 464 8.01 11.36 -19.02
CA GLU A 464 8.00 12.83 -18.78
C GLU A 464 6.94 13.58 -19.61
N LEU A 465 6.49 13.01 -20.75
CA LEU A 465 5.45 13.59 -21.62
C LEU A 465 4.04 13.06 -21.32
N GLU A 466 3.88 12.22 -20.30
CA GLU A 466 2.57 11.74 -19.88
C GLU A 466 1.66 12.86 -19.40
N PHE A 467 0.36 12.73 -19.65
CA PHE A 467 -0.63 13.68 -19.15
C PHE A 467 -2.02 13.09 -18.95
N ILE A 468 -2.81 13.77 -18.13
CA ILE A 468 -4.25 13.56 -17.94
C ILE A 468 -4.97 14.90 -18.11
N GLU A 469 -6.05 14.90 -18.91
CA GLU A 469 -6.98 16.04 -18.96
C GLU A 469 -8.19 15.77 -18.07
N ILE A 470 -8.56 16.77 -17.28
CA ILE A 470 -9.78 16.78 -16.48
C ILE A 470 -10.64 17.95 -16.94
N LEU A 471 -11.89 17.66 -17.29
CA LEU A 471 -12.90 18.62 -17.71
C LEU A 471 -13.90 18.86 -16.57
N ASN A 472 -14.22 20.11 -16.28
CA ASN A 472 -15.43 20.44 -15.54
C ASN A 472 -16.64 20.41 -16.50
N ASN A 473 -17.39 19.33 -16.49
CA ASN A 473 -18.56 19.15 -17.36
C ASN A 473 -19.83 19.83 -16.80
N GLY A 474 -19.70 20.66 -15.77
CA GLY A 474 -20.80 21.41 -15.14
C GLY A 474 -20.94 22.84 -15.67
N ASP A 475 -22.08 23.46 -15.32
CA ASP A 475 -22.42 24.84 -15.69
C ASP A 475 -21.95 25.86 -14.64
N GLN A 476 -21.27 25.43 -13.58
CA GLN A 476 -20.70 26.26 -12.53
C GLN A 476 -19.21 25.93 -12.35
N ALA A 477 -18.44 26.88 -11.82
CA ALA A 477 -17.08 26.61 -11.43
C ALA A 477 -17.04 25.56 -10.32
N ALA A 478 -16.12 24.59 -10.44
CA ALA A 478 -15.87 23.53 -9.44
C ALA A 478 -14.75 23.95 -8.49
N ASP A 479 -14.97 23.85 -7.18
CA ASP A 479 -13.92 23.92 -6.17
C ASP A 479 -13.13 22.62 -6.19
N LEU A 480 -11.80 22.71 -6.35
CA LEU A 480 -10.90 21.56 -6.40
C LEU A 480 -10.23 21.27 -5.04
N THR A 481 -10.56 22.05 -3.99
CA THR A 481 -9.98 21.89 -2.66
C THR A 481 -10.22 20.49 -2.11
N GLY A 482 -9.13 19.78 -1.78
CA GLY A 482 -9.20 18.42 -1.21
C GLY A 482 -9.40 17.30 -2.23
N ILE A 483 -9.65 17.62 -3.50
CA ILE A 483 -9.73 16.61 -4.57
C ILE A 483 -8.34 16.02 -4.80
N TYR A 484 -8.28 14.71 -5.04
CA TYR A 484 -7.04 13.99 -5.27
C TYR A 484 -7.26 12.71 -6.07
N PHE A 485 -6.19 12.13 -6.60
CA PHE A 485 -6.23 10.76 -7.11
C PHE A 485 -6.11 9.78 -5.95
N SER A 486 -7.15 9.00 -5.74
CA SER A 486 -7.23 7.98 -4.69
C SER A 486 -6.58 6.67 -5.13
N GLY A 487 -6.04 5.90 -4.18
CA GLY A 487 -5.35 4.65 -4.46
C GLY A 487 -3.83 4.80 -4.47
N THR A 488 -3.16 3.92 -5.21
CA THR A 488 -1.70 3.88 -5.35
C THR A 488 -1.30 3.97 -6.82
N GLY A 489 -0.06 4.36 -7.07
CA GLY A 489 0.45 4.62 -8.42
C GLY A 489 0.51 6.12 -8.67
N LEU A 490 -0.28 6.65 -9.57
CA LEU A 490 -0.33 8.09 -9.82
C LEU A 490 -0.77 8.85 -8.57
N VAL A 491 -0.01 9.89 -8.20
CA VAL A 491 -0.28 10.71 -7.01
C VAL A 491 -0.40 12.17 -7.40
N TYR A 492 -1.55 12.75 -7.12
CA TYR A 492 -1.78 14.18 -7.24
C TYR A 492 -2.86 14.64 -6.25
N GLN A 493 -2.65 15.77 -5.58
CA GLN A 493 -3.63 16.45 -4.76
C GLN A 493 -3.78 17.89 -5.27
N PHE A 494 -5.01 18.33 -5.50
CA PHE A 494 -5.26 19.70 -5.93
C PHE A 494 -4.95 20.69 -4.80
N PRO A 495 -4.31 21.83 -5.12
CA PRO A 495 -4.02 22.86 -4.14
C PRO A 495 -5.29 23.41 -3.49
N VAL A 496 -5.19 23.74 -2.21
CA VAL A 496 -6.28 24.43 -1.47
C VAL A 496 -6.63 25.75 -2.17
N ASN A 497 -7.91 26.06 -2.30
CA ASN A 497 -8.45 27.22 -3.00
C ASN A 497 -8.19 27.24 -4.51
N SER A 498 -7.92 26.09 -5.11
CA SER A 498 -7.93 25.97 -6.57
C SER A 498 -9.36 25.72 -7.07
N SER A 499 -9.64 26.15 -8.28
CA SER A 499 -10.94 25.98 -8.93
C SER A 499 -10.80 25.77 -10.43
N LEU A 500 -11.79 25.15 -11.05
CA LEU A 500 -11.90 24.96 -12.48
C LEU A 500 -13.22 25.54 -12.97
N ASP A 501 -13.15 26.51 -13.89
CA ASP A 501 -14.32 27.21 -14.41
C ASP A 501 -15.29 26.24 -15.10
N SER A 502 -16.54 26.69 -15.26
CA SER A 502 -17.59 25.97 -16.01
C SER A 502 -17.10 25.62 -17.42
N ARG A 503 -17.25 24.35 -17.82
CA ARG A 503 -16.88 23.85 -19.15
C ARG A 503 -15.40 24.00 -19.50
N ALA A 504 -14.55 24.35 -18.55
CA ALA A 504 -13.10 24.43 -18.73
C ALA A 504 -12.45 23.07 -18.45
N SER A 505 -11.27 22.85 -19.04
CA SER A 505 -10.41 21.72 -18.74
C SER A 505 -9.05 22.16 -18.21
N LEU A 506 -8.38 21.27 -17.51
CA LEU A 506 -6.99 21.42 -17.06
C LEU A 506 -6.18 20.18 -17.42
N MET A 507 -4.86 20.37 -17.56
CA MET A 507 -3.91 19.28 -17.78
C MET A 507 -3.07 19.05 -16.54
N LEU A 508 -2.89 17.81 -16.17
CA LEU A 508 -1.87 17.35 -15.23
C LEU A 508 -0.80 16.59 -16.03
N ALA A 509 0.46 16.81 -15.75
CA ALA A 509 1.59 16.25 -16.48
C ALA A 509 2.52 15.42 -15.62
N GLY A 510 3.25 14.47 -16.22
CA GLY A 510 4.32 13.70 -15.58
C GLY A 510 5.50 14.60 -15.21
N ASP A 511 5.94 15.45 -16.15
CA ASP A 511 6.88 16.53 -15.88
C ASP A 511 6.38 17.85 -16.50
N ALA A 512 6.22 18.88 -15.69
CA ALA A 512 5.63 20.13 -16.13
C ALA A 512 6.51 20.91 -17.10
N GLN A 513 7.83 20.80 -16.98
CA GLN A 513 8.77 21.52 -17.86
C GLN A 513 8.88 20.82 -19.21
N VAL A 514 8.98 19.50 -19.19
CA VAL A 514 9.03 18.67 -20.41
C VAL A 514 7.70 18.75 -21.15
N PHE A 515 6.57 18.71 -20.44
CA PHE A 515 5.25 18.93 -21.02
C PHE A 515 5.15 20.30 -21.72
N GLN A 516 5.60 21.37 -21.06
CA GLN A 516 5.59 22.72 -21.66
C GLN A 516 6.51 22.81 -22.89
N ALA A 517 7.65 22.14 -22.86
CA ALA A 517 8.56 22.08 -24.03
C ALA A 517 7.95 21.29 -25.19
N GLY A 518 7.29 20.15 -24.90
CA GLY A 518 6.71 19.27 -25.92
C GLY A 518 5.38 19.78 -26.49
N TYR A 519 4.50 20.33 -25.64
CA TYR A 519 3.15 20.73 -26.02
C TYR A 519 2.91 22.24 -26.13
N GLY A 520 3.91 23.06 -25.73
CA GLY A 520 3.90 24.52 -25.96
C GLY A 520 3.13 25.35 -24.94
N TYR A 521 2.57 24.77 -23.87
CA TYR A 521 1.86 25.48 -22.80
C TYR A 521 2.09 24.79 -21.43
N ALA A 522 1.96 25.53 -20.34
CA ALA A 522 2.16 24.99 -19.01
C ALA A 522 0.96 24.14 -18.54
N PRO A 523 1.17 22.97 -17.93
CA PRO A 523 0.09 22.23 -17.31
C PRO A 523 -0.40 22.94 -16.03
N PHE A 524 -1.57 22.56 -15.53
CA PHE A 524 -2.09 23.04 -14.25
C PHE A 524 -1.23 22.54 -13.06
N GLY A 525 -0.75 21.32 -13.15
CA GLY A 525 0.08 20.71 -12.12
C GLY A 525 0.88 19.52 -12.63
N GLN A 526 1.79 19.06 -11.78
CA GLN A 526 2.61 17.88 -12.02
C GLN A 526 2.26 16.78 -11.04
N PHE A 527 1.89 15.60 -11.53
CA PHE A 527 1.69 14.44 -10.69
C PHE A 527 3.02 13.76 -10.36
N THR A 528 3.01 12.96 -9.33
CA THR A 528 4.14 12.11 -8.94
C THR A 528 3.87 10.68 -9.41
N ARG A 529 4.91 9.93 -9.74
CA ARG A 529 4.88 8.63 -10.42
C ARG A 529 4.51 8.82 -11.88
N ASN A 530 4.31 7.72 -12.57
CA ASN A 530 3.95 7.66 -13.99
C ASN A 530 2.67 6.85 -14.20
N LEU A 531 2.11 6.95 -15.37
CA LEU A 531 1.02 6.12 -15.83
C LEU A 531 1.56 4.74 -16.26
N SER A 532 0.78 3.70 -16.03
CA SER A 532 1.19 2.37 -16.45
C SER A 532 1.06 2.21 -17.98
N ASN A 533 2.12 1.77 -18.65
CA ASN A 533 2.09 1.46 -20.07
C ASN A 533 1.24 0.23 -20.44
N LYS A 534 0.61 -0.43 -19.47
CA LYS A 534 -0.25 -1.62 -19.69
C LYS A 534 -1.68 -1.41 -19.27
N SER A 535 -1.88 -1.09 -18.01
CA SER A 535 -3.22 -0.82 -17.47
C SER A 535 -3.10 -0.13 -16.14
N GLN A 536 -4.04 0.77 -15.87
CA GLN A 536 -4.15 1.42 -14.56
C GLN A 536 -5.58 1.89 -14.33
N ARG A 537 -6.03 1.75 -13.10
CA ARG A 537 -7.26 2.40 -12.64
C ARG A 537 -6.90 3.77 -12.07
N LEU A 538 -7.48 4.81 -12.65
CA LEU A 538 -7.41 6.19 -12.20
C LEU A 538 -8.73 6.51 -11.49
N VAL A 539 -8.67 6.93 -10.23
CA VAL A 539 -9.85 7.31 -9.45
C VAL A 539 -9.67 8.74 -8.97
N LEU A 540 -10.42 9.66 -9.51
CA LEU A 540 -10.52 11.02 -9.03
C LEU A 540 -11.56 11.05 -7.90
N ALA A 541 -11.18 11.53 -6.73
CA ALA A 541 -12.02 11.51 -5.55
C ALA A 541 -11.99 12.84 -4.79
N ASP A 542 -13.03 13.10 -4.02
CA ASP A 542 -13.05 14.20 -3.07
C ASP A 542 -12.19 13.90 -1.83
N GLY A 543 -12.06 14.85 -0.90
CA GLY A 543 -11.21 14.72 0.28
C GLY A 543 -11.55 13.55 1.20
N PHE A 544 -12.76 12.99 1.10
CA PHE A 544 -13.21 11.82 1.86
C PHE A 544 -13.17 10.51 1.07
N GLY A 545 -12.73 10.56 -0.19
CA GLY A 545 -12.65 9.39 -1.06
C GLY A 545 -13.97 9.06 -1.77
N ASN A 546 -14.94 9.99 -1.81
CA ASN A 546 -16.09 9.82 -2.70
C ASN A 546 -15.61 9.93 -4.14
N GLU A 547 -15.88 8.89 -4.92
CA GLU A 547 -15.50 8.83 -6.32
C GLU A 547 -16.23 9.92 -7.11
N ILE A 548 -15.46 10.75 -7.79
CA ILE A 548 -15.94 11.78 -8.71
C ILE A 548 -15.98 11.19 -10.11
N ASP A 549 -14.89 10.51 -10.48
CA ASP A 549 -14.73 9.87 -11.77
C ASP A 549 -13.71 8.73 -11.70
N ASN A 550 -13.88 7.69 -12.52
CA ASN A 550 -12.89 6.62 -12.61
C ASN A 550 -12.77 6.05 -14.02
N VAL A 551 -11.54 5.74 -14.40
CA VAL A 551 -11.21 5.08 -15.67
C VAL A 551 -10.23 3.95 -15.38
N HIS A 552 -10.52 2.74 -15.88
CA HIS A 552 -9.57 1.65 -15.88
C HIS A 552 -9.18 1.34 -17.32
N TYR A 553 -8.12 1.97 -17.81
CA TYR A 553 -7.63 1.77 -19.17
C TYR A 553 -6.69 0.56 -19.28
N TYR A 554 -6.58 0.04 -20.50
CA TYR A 554 -5.68 -1.04 -20.89
C TYR A 554 -5.00 -0.72 -22.23
N ASP A 555 -3.79 -1.26 -22.44
CA ASP A 555 -3.05 -1.21 -23.71
C ASP A 555 -3.59 -2.18 -24.79
N THR A 556 -4.57 -3.00 -24.43
CA THR A 556 -5.09 -4.10 -25.25
C THR A 556 -6.56 -3.91 -25.62
N ILE A 557 -7.00 -4.53 -26.72
CA ILE A 557 -8.42 -4.60 -27.14
C ILE A 557 -9.28 -5.03 -25.93
N PRO A 558 -10.44 -4.33 -25.66
CA PRO A 558 -11.15 -3.42 -26.57
C PRO A 558 -10.75 -1.94 -26.52
N TRP A 559 -9.71 -1.56 -25.79
CA TRP A 559 -9.26 -0.17 -25.71
C TRP A 559 -8.60 0.26 -27.03
N PRO A 560 -8.72 1.55 -27.42
CA PRO A 560 -8.04 2.07 -28.60
C PRO A 560 -6.52 1.96 -28.49
N ASP A 561 -5.85 1.74 -29.62
CA ASP A 561 -4.40 1.65 -29.70
C ASP A 561 -3.76 3.05 -29.54
N ALA A 562 -3.23 3.32 -28.34
CA ALA A 562 -2.51 4.53 -27.96
C ALA A 562 -1.15 4.19 -27.28
N ASP A 563 -0.63 2.98 -27.52
CA ASP A 563 0.55 2.43 -26.85
C ASP A 563 1.85 2.81 -27.61
N GLY A 564 2.53 3.88 -27.18
CA GLY A 564 3.85 4.28 -27.68
C GLY A 564 3.90 4.74 -29.15
N ASN A 565 2.77 5.03 -29.74
CA ASN A 565 2.61 5.36 -31.17
C ASN A 565 2.31 6.85 -31.45
N GLY A 566 2.36 7.69 -30.41
CA GLY A 566 2.08 9.13 -30.48
C GLY A 566 0.60 9.51 -30.39
N TYR A 567 -0.27 8.54 -30.11
CA TYR A 567 -1.68 8.76 -29.84
C TYR A 567 -1.93 8.73 -28.33
N TYR A 568 -2.98 9.43 -27.88
CA TYR A 568 -3.52 9.38 -26.52
C TYR A 568 -4.97 8.89 -26.56
N LEU A 569 -5.46 8.38 -25.44
CA LEU A 569 -6.86 8.05 -25.26
C LEU A 569 -7.68 9.34 -25.12
N LYS A 570 -8.72 9.50 -25.93
CA LYS A 570 -9.64 10.63 -25.91
C LYS A 570 -11.07 10.16 -25.75
N LEU A 571 -11.76 10.65 -24.73
CA LEU A 571 -13.18 10.41 -24.55
C LEU A 571 -13.96 11.11 -25.67
N THR A 572 -14.88 10.40 -26.32
CA THR A 572 -15.62 10.92 -27.49
C THR A 572 -16.71 11.88 -27.12
N ASP A 573 -17.32 11.69 -25.94
CA ASP A 573 -18.38 12.53 -25.39
C ASP A 573 -18.22 12.62 -23.87
N PRO A 574 -18.07 13.81 -23.29
CA PRO A 574 -17.93 13.99 -21.84
C PRO A 574 -19.13 13.50 -20.98
N ASP A 575 -20.30 13.34 -21.61
CA ASP A 575 -21.51 12.81 -20.95
C ASP A 575 -21.58 11.26 -21.04
N ALA A 576 -20.66 10.62 -21.80
CA ALA A 576 -20.61 9.17 -21.91
C ALA A 576 -19.89 8.53 -20.70
N ASP A 577 -20.25 7.29 -20.39
CA ASP A 577 -19.59 6.48 -19.37
C ASP A 577 -18.13 6.19 -19.81
N ASN A 578 -17.17 6.87 -19.18
CA ASN A 578 -15.76 6.76 -19.50
C ASN A 578 -15.09 5.49 -18.93
N SER A 579 -15.79 4.69 -18.15
CA SER A 579 -15.34 3.33 -17.78
C SER A 579 -15.40 2.35 -18.96
N MET A 580 -16.14 2.69 -20.03
CA MET A 580 -16.35 1.84 -21.19
C MET A 580 -15.39 2.18 -22.32
N ALA A 581 -14.54 1.24 -22.71
CA ALA A 581 -13.57 1.38 -23.81
C ALA A 581 -14.19 1.86 -25.12
N ALA A 582 -15.46 1.49 -25.39
CA ALA A 582 -16.19 1.89 -26.59
C ALA A 582 -16.42 3.41 -26.72
N ASN A 583 -16.33 4.14 -25.61
CA ASN A 583 -16.50 5.59 -25.57
C ASN A 583 -15.18 6.35 -25.75
N TRP A 584 -14.07 5.63 -25.93
CA TRP A 584 -12.75 6.21 -26.17
C TRP A 584 -12.30 6.02 -27.62
N THR A 585 -11.43 6.91 -28.07
CA THR A 585 -10.74 6.82 -29.36
C THR A 585 -9.26 7.16 -29.17
N ALA A 586 -8.41 6.65 -30.05
CA ALA A 586 -7.03 7.10 -30.16
C ALA A 586 -7.00 8.42 -30.94
N ALA A 587 -6.35 9.45 -30.38
CA ALA A 587 -6.26 10.78 -30.95
C ALA A 587 -4.82 11.30 -30.86
N ASN A 588 -4.41 12.14 -31.83
CA ASN A 588 -3.12 12.82 -31.85
C ASN A 588 -3.28 14.33 -32.11
N ASP A 589 -4.52 14.81 -32.13
CA ASP A 589 -4.85 16.22 -32.19
C ASP A 589 -4.59 16.86 -30.82
N ILE A 590 -3.36 17.24 -30.55
CA ILE A 590 -3.07 18.09 -29.40
C ILE A 590 -3.62 19.47 -29.73
N VAL A 591 -4.89 19.65 -29.47
CA VAL A 591 -5.50 20.97 -29.45
C VAL A 591 -4.90 21.65 -28.23
N VAL A 592 -4.06 22.64 -28.47
CA VAL A 592 -3.90 23.75 -27.54
C VAL A 592 -5.33 24.13 -27.17
N SER A 593 -5.79 23.74 -25.99
CA SER A 593 -7.10 24.19 -25.53
C SER A 593 -7.07 25.70 -25.65
N ASP A 594 -8.03 26.24 -26.38
CA ASP A 594 -8.22 27.69 -26.47
C ASP A 594 -8.80 28.20 -25.12
N ASN A 595 -8.25 27.64 -24.03
CA ASN A 595 -8.28 28.25 -22.72
C ASN A 595 -7.27 29.39 -22.81
N THR A 596 -7.69 30.50 -23.41
CA THR A 596 -7.37 31.78 -22.85
C THR A 596 -7.62 31.62 -21.35
N ILE A 597 -6.56 31.26 -20.58
CA ILE A 597 -6.47 31.68 -19.20
C ILE A 597 -6.96 33.11 -19.27
N PRO A 598 -8.08 33.46 -18.60
CA PRO A 598 -8.51 34.86 -18.58
C PRO A 598 -7.27 35.64 -18.30
N ALA A 599 -7.01 36.73 -19.00
CA ALA A 599 -5.76 37.47 -19.00
C ALA A 599 -5.36 38.06 -17.61
N ASP A 600 -5.65 37.39 -16.57
CA ASP A 600 -5.05 37.36 -15.27
C ASP A 600 -3.78 36.50 -15.40
N ILE A 601 -2.79 37.00 -16.15
CA ILE A 601 -1.42 36.49 -16.00
C ILE A 601 -1.04 36.92 -14.59
N ALA A 602 -1.41 36.06 -13.69
CA ALA A 602 -1.30 36.41 -12.29
C ALA A 602 0.18 36.56 -12.04
N LEU A 603 1.16 36.21 -12.08
CA LEU A 603 2.51 36.50 -11.70
C LEU A 603 3.47 35.40 -12.13
N GLN A 604 4.46 35.74 -12.91
CA GLN A 604 5.56 34.84 -13.24
C GLN A 604 6.83 35.27 -12.52
N LEU A 605 7.51 34.31 -11.90
CA LEU A 605 8.78 34.49 -11.19
C LEU A 605 9.77 33.44 -11.68
N PHE A 606 10.80 33.84 -12.40
CA PHE A 606 11.78 32.92 -12.95
C PHE A 606 13.18 33.53 -13.07
N PRO A 607 14.25 32.71 -12.99
CA PRO A 607 14.24 31.32 -12.51
C PRO A 607 13.98 31.24 -11.01
N ASN A 608 13.47 30.12 -10.55
CA ASN A 608 13.37 29.80 -9.12
C ASN A 608 13.65 28.28 -8.98
N PRO A 609 14.79 27.84 -8.49
CA PRO A 609 15.85 28.64 -7.81
C PRO A 609 16.51 29.69 -8.69
N VAL A 610 16.95 30.79 -8.02
CA VAL A 610 17.59 31.93 -8.67
C VAL A 610 19.04 32.06 -8.22
N SER A 611 19.97 32.22 -9.21
CA SER A 611 21.38 32.51 -8.89
C SER A 611 21.62 33.99 -8.77
N ASP A 612 21.35 34.79 -9.81
CA ASP A 612 21.71 36.22 -9.82
C ASP A 612 20.53 37.15 -10.02
N ILE A 613 19.68 36.93 -11.02
CA ILE A 613 18.58 37.81 -11.37
C ILE A 613 17.26 37.04 -11.35
N LEU A 614 16.31 37.51 -10.56
CA LEU A 614 14.94 37.05 -10.56
C LEU A 614 14.10 37.94 -11.47
N HIS A 615 13.58 37.36 -12.55
CA HIS A 615 12.63 38.04 -13.43
C HIS A 615 11.23 37.96 -12.83
N ILE A 616 10.56 39.09 -12.75
CA ILE A 616 9.21 39.26 -12.23
C ILE A 616 8.34 39.79 -13.35
N GLN A 617 7.32 39.09 -13.76
CA GLN A 617 6.36 39.52 -14.76
C GLN A 617 4.95 39.37 -14.22
N ALA A 618 4.14 40.40 -14.29
CA ALA A 618 2.72 40.36 -13.91
C ALA A 618 1.85 40.83 -15.06
N GLY A 619 0.61 40.39 -15.10
CA GLY A 619 -0.37 40.84 -16.10
C GLY A 619 -0.97 42.21 -15.83
N ALA A 620 -0.47 42.90 -14.78
CA ALA A 620 -0.85 44.24 -14.39
C ALA A 620 0.36 45.00 -13.89
N GLU A 621 0.30 46.34 -13.86
CA GLU A 621 1.38 47.18 -13.36
C GLU A 621 1.78 46.83 -11.92
N ILE A 622 3.03 46.40 -11.72
CA ILE A 622 3.63 46.13 -10.42
C ILE A 622 3.90 47.45 -9.74
N ARG A 623 3.22 47.76 -8.64
CA ARG A 623 3.46 48.98 -7.85
C ARG A 623 4.68 48.86 -6.96
N SER A 624 4.82 47.71 -6.28
CA SER A 624 6.00 47.48 -5.46
C SER A 624 6.34 45.99 -5.35
N VAL A 625 7.64 45.74 -5.15
CA VAL A 625 8.23 44.43 -4.86
C VAL A 625 8.95 44.53 -3.53
N SER A 626 8.69 43.62 -2.60
CA SER A 626 9.44 43.50 -1.36
C SER A 626 9.92 42.07 -1.13
N LEU A 627 11.12 41.93 -0.60
CA LEU A 627 11.74 40.62 -0.26
C LEU A 627 11.99 40.57 1.23
N SER A 628 11.62 39.45 1.85
CA SER A 628 11.86 39.15 3.27
C SER A 628 12.57 37.83 3.43
N ASP A 629 13.30 37.63 4.52
CA ASP A 629 13.75 36.31 4.94
C ASP A 629 12.59 35.48 5.54
N ILE A 630 12.88 34.21 5.86
CA ILE A 630 11.87 33.29 6.40
C ILE A 630 11.36 33.66 7.81
N GLN A 631 12.07 34.56 8.51
CA GLN A 631 11.62 35.13 9.79
C GLN A 631 10.72 36.37 9.60
N GLY A 632 10.42 36.74 8.35
CA GLY A 632 9.61 37.90 8.02
C GLY A 632 10.35 39.25 8.10
N ARG A 633 11.70 39.25 8.28
CA ARG A 633 12.49 40.47 8.28
C ARG A 633 12.58 40.99 6.85
N LEU A 634 12.13 42.23 6.65
CA LEU A 634 12.17 42.90 5.36
C LEU A 634 13.62 43.24 4.96
N LEU A 635 14.04 42.78 3.79
CA LEU A 635 15.40 42.96 3.25
C LEU A 635 15.48 44.07 2.21
N ILE A 636 14.45 44.19 1.36
CA ILE A 636 14.35 45.22 0.33
C ILE A 636 12.90 45.51 -0.02
N THR A 637 12.62 46.77 -0.37
CA THR A 637 11.36 47.17 -1.02
C THR A 637 11.69 48.12 -2.15
N VAL A 638 11.10 47.91 -3.31
CA VAL A 638 11.27 48.71 -4.52
C VAL A 638 9.90 49.04 -5.09
N ASN A 639 9.71 50.33 -5.46
CA ASN A 639 8.57 50.79 -6.25
C ASN A 639 8.90 50.61 -7.73
N VAL A 640 8.06 49.89 -8.48
CA VAL A 640 8.40 49.40 -9.83
C VAL A 640 7.67 50.19 -10.92
N ASN A 641 6.34 50.34 -10.85
CA ASN A 641 5.45 50.99 -11.82
C ASN A 641 5.64 50.48 -13.27
N ARG A 642 5.76 49.19 -13.42
CA ARG A 642 5.90 48.46 -14.71
C ARG A 642 5.32 47.07 -14.56
N GLU A 643 4.99 46.40 -15.66
CA GLU A 643 4.53 45.01 -15.68
C GLU A 643 5.67 44.00 -15.51
N ARG A 644 6.92 44.39 -15.66
CA ARG A 644 8.11 43.56 -15.53
C ARG A 644 9.15 44.22 -14.67
N TYR A 645 9.83 43.45 -13.84
CA TYR A 645 10.93 43.89 -13.00
C TYR A 645 11.99 42.80 -12.86
N GLU A 646 13.25 43.20 -12.79
CA GLU A 646 14.37 42.31 -12.54
C GLU A 646 14.93 42.62 -11.15
N LEU A 647 14.86 41.67 -10.24
CA LEU A 647 15.39 41.78 -8.89
C LEU A 647 16.79 41.16 -8.86
N ASP A 648 17.80 41.96 -8.55
CA ASP A 648 19.16 41.49 -8.33
C ASP A 648 19.23 40.71 -7.00
N MET A 649 19.40 39.40 -7.10
CA MET A 649 19.52 38.45 -5.99
C MET A 649 20.98 38.12 -5.65
N SER A 650 21.97 38.58 -6.43
CA SER A 650 23.41 38.27 -6.26
C SER A 650 23.96 38.65 -4.89
N ARG A 651 23.40 39.67 -4.27
CA ARG A 651 23.80 40.21 -2.96
C ARG A 651 23.16 39.48 -1.76
N PHE A 652 22.25 38.53 -1.98
CA PHE A 652 21.62 37.75 -0.93
C PHE A 652 22.29 36.40 -0.83
N SER A 653 22.41 35.87 0.39
CA SER A 653 22.98 34.54 0.64
C SER A 653 22.07 33.45 0.08
N SER A 654 22.63 32.28 -0.22
CA SER A 654 21.84 31.10 -0.56
C SER A 654 20.83 30.80 0.55
N GLY A 655 19.59 30.51 0.17
CA GLY A 655 18.52 30.29 1.13
C GLY A 655 17.12 30.58 0.58
N THR A 656 16.14 30.47 1.46
CA THR A 656 14.71 30.70 1.13
C THR A 656 14.30 32.11 1.53
N TYR A 657 13.56 32.76 0.64
CA TYR A 657 13.04 34.11 0.81
C TYR A 657 11.55 34.16 0.48
N ILE A 658 10.83 35.15 1.02
CA ILE A 658 9.46 35.45 0.66
C ILE A 658 9.45 36.74 -0.11
N ILE A 659 8.99 36.69 -1.36
CA ILE A 659 8.78 37.89 -2.17
C ILE A 659 7.30 38.26 -2.12
N ARG A 660 7.03 39.53 -1.87
CA ARG A 660 5.70 40.13 -1.91
C ARG A 660 5.63 41.16 -3.04
N ILE A 661 4.64 41.00 -3.91
CA ILE A 661 4.43 41.85 -5.08
C ILE A 661 3.04 42.43 -4.99
N ILE A 662 2.96 43.77 -5.11
CA ILE A 662 1.72 44.52 -5.11
C ILE A 662 1.49 45.06 -6.50
N THR A 663 0.39 44.66 -7.13
CA THR A 663 -0.09 45.24 -8.38
C THR A 663 -1.22 46.23 -8.11
N ALA A 664 -1.77 46.82 -9.16
CA ALA A 664 -2.91 47.75 -9.04
C ALA A 664 -4.09 47.10 -8.31
N ASP A 665 -4.32 45.80 -8.52
CA ASP A 665 -5.55 45.08 -8.14
C ASP A 665 -5.34 43.95 -7.14
N LYS A 666 -4.12 43.42 -7.01
CA LYS A 666 -3.82 42.21 -6.20
C LYS A 666 -2.50 42.34 -5.43
N ILE A 667 -2.41 41.53 -4.37
CA ILE A 667 -1.19 41.31 -3.60
C ILE A 667 -0.81 39.83 -3.73
N PHE A 668 0.42 39.60 -4.15
CA PHE A 668 0.97 38.25 -4.26
C PHE A 668 2.09 38.06 -3.23
N ALA A 669 2.14 36.87 -2.63
CA ALA A 669 3.31 36.43 -1.86
C ALA A 669 3.77 35.08 -2.42
N ARG A 670 5.08 34.94 -2.66
CA ARG A 670 5.65 33.71 -3.23
C ARG A 670 6.99 33.41 -2.56
N LYS A 671 7.29 32.12 -2.49
CA LYS A 671 8.58 31.62 -2.02
C LYS A 671 9.59 31.67 -3.16
N ILE A 672 10.79 32.20 -2.87
CA ILE A 672 11.94 32.19 -3.77
C ILE A 672 13.07 31.41 -3.10
N VAL A 673 13.72 30.57 -3.86
CA VAL A 673 14.94 29.88 -3.44
C VAL A 673 16.12 30.53 -4.14
N LYS A 674 17.13 30.94 -3.38
CA LYS A 674 18.41 31.47 -3.87
C LYS A 674 19.46 30.38 -3.76
N ASP A 675 20.11 30.05 -4.86
CA ASP A 675 21.24 29.11 -4.91
C ASP A 675 22.51 29.65 -4.24
#